data_69eac0db0afa5afdbe89cd7da6409afe
#
_entry.id   69eac0db0afa5afdbe89cd7da6409afe
#
_cell.length_a   1.000
_cell.length_b   1.000
_cell.length_c   1.000
_cell.angle_alpha   90.00
_cell.angle_beta   90.00
_cell.angle_gamma   90.00
#
_symmetry.space_group_name_H-M   'P 1'
#
loop_
_entity.id
_entity.type
_entity.pdbx_description
1 polymer ?
#
loop_
_entity_poly.entity_id
_entity_poly.type
_entity_poly.pdbx_seq_one_letter_code
_entity_poly.pdbx_strand_id
1 'polypeptide(L)'
;MSEKQTPVKELTLQEAQDEIKPLRAKLTKWGKEYYEQDNPTVEDHVYDRAYQRLVQLEEQFPQLVSADSPTQRVGGATESQLTKVRHEIPMLSMGDVFSIEELMDFNQRQQENRDVEVEPEYNLELKIDGLSLSLVYENGKLVQGSTRGNGTIGEDVTANVRTIKSVPAELPEPLSIEVRGECYMPKAAFAKLNAKREAEGLPVFANPRNAAAGSLRQLDPKVTAQRELDTFMYYVPEYQKIGVKTQAEALDRMRELGFNVNPNNRVVHNRDEIEKYIEEYTAQRDKLTYGIDGIVEKVNDLDTEVALGNTVKVPRWEIAYKFPPEEQATIVRDIVWTVGRTGNVTPTAVMDPVQLAGTTVSRASLHNPDYLREKDIRIGDTVYLHKAGDIIPEISKVDLTKRPADSVEYEIPTKCPVCGSELVHLDGEVALRCINPMCPAQIKEGLAHYASRNAMNIDGLGPRIIEQLWDKELIHDVAGLYRLNHDQLLTLDKFGEKSTANLLTSIDNSRNNSVERLLFGLGIRHVGAKAARIIMEHFGDLDSLMKANADEISAINGIGPTIGESIVTYFANQQVVKLIDELREVGVNFAYLGSRSNANPDSEWNGRRVVLTGKLTEMTRGEAKSWLENHGAKVTGSVSKKTDIVIAGADAGSKLTKAQDLGIDVWNEQQFSQAMKEEQ
;
A
#
# COMPACT_ATOMS: atom_id res chain seq x y z
N MET A 1 -1.91 -25.97 -9.15
CA MET A 1 -1.46 -25.77 -10.58
C MET A 1 -1.66 -24.29 -10.86
N SER A 2 -0.62 -23.55 -11.18
CA SER A 2 -0.88 -22.32 -11.88
C SER A 2 -1.79 -22.72 -13.05
N GLU A 3 -2.98 -22.12 -13.17
CA GLU A 3 -3.66 -22.13 -14.46
C GLU A 3 -2.57 -21.87 -15.47
N LYS A 4 -2.36 -22.80 -16.41
CA LYS A 4 -1.51 -22.53 -17.56
C LYS A 4 -2.19 -21.37 -18.24
N GLN A 5 -1.78 -20.15 -17.90
CA GLN A 5 -2.25 -18.97 -18.60
C GLN A 5 -1.92 -19.22 -20.06
N THR A 6 -2.93 -19.14 -20.89
CA THR A 6 -2.74 -19.27 -22.34
C THR A 6 -1.64 -18.30 -22.76
N PRO A 7 -0.61 -18.76 -23.47
CA PRO A 7 0.45 -17.88 -23.95
C PRO A 7 -0.15 -16.66 -24.67
N VAL A 8 0.34 -15.46 -24.39
CA VAL A 8 -0.25 -14.22 -24.94
C VAL A 8 -0.35 -14.26 -26.47
N LYS A 9 0.60 -14.92 -27.12
CA LYS A 9 0.62 -15.11 -28.59
C LYS A 9 -0.54 -15.95 -29.12
N GLU A 10 -1.23 -16.70 -28.28
CA GLU A 10 -2.34 -17.58 -28.67
C GLU A 10 -3.70 -16.95 -28.36
N LEU A 11 -3.73 -15.79 -27.65
CA LEU A 11 -4.96 -15.09 -27.30
C LEU A 11 -5.54 -14.33 -28.48
N THR A 12 -6.87 -14.33 -28.59
CA THR A 12 -7.60 -13.40 -29.45
C THR A 12 -7.68 -12.01 -28.80
N LEU A 13 -7.96 -10.98 -29.60
CA LEU A 13 -8.13 -9.61 -29.09
C LEU A 13 -9.21 -9.52 -28.01
N GLN A 14 -10.31 -10.26 -28.15
CA GLN A 14 -11.42 -10.26 -27.18
C GLN A 14 -10.97 -10.88 -25.84
N GLU A 15 -10.31 -12.04 -25.89
CA GLU A 15 -9.79 -12.70 -24.69
C GLU A 15 -8.76 -11.84 -23.99
N ALA A 16 -7.86 -11.18 -24.73
CA ALA A 16 -6.91 -10.23 -24.16
C ALA A 16 -7.61 -9.02 -23.51
N GLN A 17 -8.67 -8.50 -24.10
CA GLN A 17 -9.47 -7.39 -23.56
C GLN A 17 -10.16 -7.79 -22.25
N ASP A 18 -10.69 -9.01 -22.19
CA ASP A 18 -11.36 -9.54 -21.01
C ASP A 18 -10.37 -9.82 -19.87
N GLU A 19 -9.12 -10.22 -20.18
CA GLU A 19 -8.04 -10.43 -19.20
C GLU A 19 -7.43 -9.11 -18.72
N ILE A 20 -7.17 -8.15 -19.59
CA ILE A 20 -6.52 -6.86 -19.25
C ILE A 20 -7.32 -6.05 -18.23
N LYS A 21 -8.62 -5.98 -18.35
CA LYS A 21 -9.47 -5.12 -17.52
C LYS A 21 -9.39 -5.48 -16.02
N PRO A 22 -9.64 -6.75 -15.59
CA PRO A 22 -9.47 -7.14 -14.20
C PRO A 22 -8.01 -7.09 -13.73
N LEU A 23 -7.05 -7.36 -14.61
CA LEU A 23 -5.62 -7.34 -14.30
C LEU A 23 -5.14 -5.93 -13.96
N ARG A 24 -5.52 -4.92 -14.74
CA ARG A 24 -5.24 -3.50 -14.44
C ARG A 24 -5.86 -3.06 -13.12
N ALA A 25 -7.11 -3.45 -12.85
CA ALA A 25 -7.79 -3.11 -11.61
C ALA A 25 -7.04 -3.69 -10.39
N LYS A 26 -6.59 -4.95 -10.48
CA LYS A 26 -5.77 -5.60 -9.44
C LYS A 26 -4.44 -4.88 -9.24
N LEU A 27 -3.70 -4.63 -10.31
CA LEU A 27 -2.38 -3.98 -10.24
C LEU A 27 -2.47 -2.53 -9.75
N THR A 28 -3.51 -1.79 -10.12
CA THR A 28 -3.75 -0.44 -9.60
C THR A 28 -4.01 -0.47 -8.10
N LYS A 29 -4.81 -1.42 -7.63
CA LYS A 29 -5.09 -1.61 -6.20
C LYS A 29 -3.82 -1.98 -5.43
N TRP A 30 -3.10 -3.02 -5.88
CA TRP A 30 -1.89 -3.51 -5.23
C TRP A 30 -0.75 -2.49 -5.25
N GLY A 31 -0.59 -1.73 -6.37
CA GLY A 31 0.36 -0.64 -6.44
C GLY A 31 0.06 0.47 -5.44
N LYS A 32 -1.22 0.78 -5.22
CA LYS A 32 -1.63 1.74 -4.20
C LYS A 32 -1.33 1.26 -2.78
N GLU A 33 -1.63 0.00 -2.48
CA GLU A 33 -1.34 -0.63 -1.19
C GLU A 33 0.17 -0.65 -0.91
N TYR A 34 0.99 -0.95 -1.92
CA TYR A 34 2.44 -1.02 -1.82
C TYR A 34 3.09 0.37 -1.71
N TYR A 35 2.79 1.28 -2.67
CA TYR A 35 3.49 2.55 -2.78
C TYR A 35 2.91 3.70 -1.93
N GLU A 36 1.60 3.63 -1.58
CA GLU A 36 0.90 4.72 -0.89
C GLU A 36 0.58 4.39 0.56
N GLN A 37 0.30 3.12 0.86
CA GLN A 37 -0.21 2.70 2.17
C GLN A 37 0.82 1.97 3.02
N ASP A 38 2.01 1.65 2.46
CA ASP A 38 3.04 0.80 3.08
C ASP A 38 2.44 -0.50 3.70
N ASN A 39 1.37 -1.01 3.09
CA ASN A 39 0.64 -2.19 3.56
C ASN A 39 0.19 -3.06 2.38
N PRO A 40 1.15 -3.68 1.66
CA PRO A 40 0.86 -4.54 0.53
C PRO A 40 0.04 -5.76 0.95
N THR A 41 -1.01 -6.07 0.18
CA THR A 41 -1.86 -7.24 0.38
C THR A 41 -1.47 -8.42 -0.51
N VAL A 42 -0.50 -8.23 -1.39
CA VAL A 42 0.08 -9.26 -2.26
C VAL A 42 1.59 -9.17 -2.24
N GLU A 43 2.24 -10.28 -2.57
CA GLU A 43 3.68 -10.37 -2.68
C GLU A 43 4.22 -9.57 -3.86
N ASP A 44 5.45 -9.06 -3.72
CA ASP A 44 6.16 -8.39 -4.81
C ASP A 44 6.19 -9.27 -6.06
N HIS A 45 6.52 -10.56 -5.93
CA HIS A 45 6.56 -11.47 -7.07
C HIS A 45 5.18 -11.76 -7.70
N VAL A 46 4.08 -11.70 -6.94
CA VAL A 46 2.71 -11.82 -7.47
C VAL A 46 2.33 -10.55 -8.22
N TYR A 47 2.66 -9.39 -7.64
CA TYR A 47 2.53 -8.11 -8.32
C TYR A 47 3.36 -8.07 -9.60
N ASP A 48 4.63 -8.44 -9.51
CA ASP A 48 5.59 -8.40 -10.61
C ASP A 48 5.17 -9.34 -11.75
N ARG A 49 4.76 -10.59 -11.46
CA ARG A 49 4.22 -11.51 -12.47
C ARG A 49 2.96 -10.99 -13.15
N ALA A 50 2.02 -10.48 -12.36
CA ALA A 50 0.79 -9.88 -12.88
C ALA A 50 1.12 -8.64 -13.73
N TYR A 51 2.10 -7.87 -13.32
CA TYR A 51 2.59 -6.71 -14.04
C TYR A 51 3.24 -7.10 -15.37
N GLN A 52 4.14 -8.08 -15.36
CA GLN A 52 4.74 -8.63 -16.60
C GLN A 52 3.69 -9.20 -17.55
N ARG A 53 2.68 -9.90 -17.01
CA ARG A 53 1.55 -10.38 -17.83
C ARG A 53 0.81 -9.23 -18.50
N LEU A 54 0.60 -8.12 -17.78
CA LEU A 54 -0.03 -6.91 -18.36
C LEU A 54 0.86 -6.29 -19.44
N VAL A 55 2.17 -6.21 -19.22
CA VAL A 55 3.14 -5.71 -20.22
C VAL A 55 3.07 -6.56 -21.50
N GLN A 56 3.15 -7.90 -21.39
CA GLN A 56 3.07 -8.80 -22.53
C GLN A 56 1.76 -8.66 -23.31
N LEU A 57 0.63 -8.51 -22.61
CA LEU A 57 -0.67 -8.29 -23.24
C LEU A 57 -0.73 -6.95 -23.98
N GLU A 58 -0.18 -5.89 -23.40
CA GLU A 58 -0.15 -4.56 -24.01
C GLU A 58 0.84 -4.45 -25.17
N GLU A 59 1.96 -5.18 -25.13
CA GLU A 59 2.90 -5.30 -26.27
C GLU A 59 2.30 -6.07 -27.44
N GLN A 60 1.59 -7.18 -27.19
CA GLN A 60 0.96 -7.99 -28.23
C GLN A 60 -0.27 -7.30 -28.83
N PHE A 61 -0.99 -6.49 -28.02
CA PHE A 61 -2.22 -5.79 -28.40
C PHE A 61 -2.13 -4.28 -28.11
N PRO A 62 -1.31 -3.51 -28.85
CA PRO A 62 -1.05 -2.09 -28.58
C PRO A 62 -2.32 -1.24 -28.54
N GLN A 63 -3.38 -1.64 -29.26
CA GLN A 63 -4.68 -0.95 -29.26
C GLN A 63 -5.44 -1.05 -27.93
N LEU A 64 -5.03 -1.92 -27.02
CA LEU A 64 -5.58 -2.05 -25.66
C LEU A 64 -4.84 -1.21 -24.63
N VAL A 65 -3.70 -0.61 -24.98
CA VAL A 65 -2.95 0.28 -24.08
C VAL A 65 -3.80 1.50 -23.75
N SER A 66 -3.91 1.82 -22.45
CA SER A 66 -4.61 3.03 -22.00
C SER A 66 -3.68 3.90 -21.15
N ALA A 67 -3.86 5.22 -21.22
CA ALA A 67 -3.04 6.18 -20.48
C ALA A 67 -3.12 6.04 -18.95
N ASP A 68 -4.11 5.31 -18.43
CA ASP A 68 -4.32 5.01 -17.02
C ASP A 68 -3.82 3.62 -16.62
N SER A 69 -3.23 2.85 -17.55
CA SER A 69 -2.64 1.55 -17.25
C SER A 69 -1.51 1.67 -16.21
N PRO A 70 -1.38 0.71 -15.27
CA PRO A 70 -0.22 0.62 -14.38
C PRO A 70 1.13 0.57 -15.11
N THR A 71 1.17 0.12 -16.36
CA THR A 71 2.37 0.12 -17.21
C THR A 71 2.74 1.50 -17.70
N GLN A 72 1.81 2.45 -17.71
CA GLN A 72 1.99 3.83 -18.18
C GLN A 72 2.12 4.85 -17.04
N ARG A 73 2.11 4.38 -15.77
CA ARG A 73 2.21 5.24 -14.58
C ARG A 73 3.25 4.69 -13.61
N VAL A 74 4.08 5.57 -13.06
CA VAL A 74 4.90 5.26 -11.87
C VAL A 74 4.03 5.46 -10.64
N GLY A 75 3.98 4.47 -9.73
CA GLY A 75 3.01 4.43 -8.65
C GLY A 75 3.18 5.50 -7.57
N GLY A 76 2.07 5.86 -6.92
CA GLY A 76 1.96 6.46 -5.59
C GLY A 76 1.92 7.97 -5.51
N ALA A 77 0.72 8.53 -5.18
CA ALA A 77 0.62 9.86 -4.56
C ALA A 77 0.37 9.66 -3.07
N THR A 78 1.37 9.91 -2.23
CA THR A 78 1.25 9.84 -0.76
C THR A 78 0.62 11.12 -0.22
N GLU A 79 -0.48 11.01 0.52
CA GLU A 79 -0.91 12.05 1.47
C GLU A 79 0.01 11.98 2.70
N SER A 80 1.16 12.61 2.63
CA SER A 80 2.13 12.72 3.72
C SER A 80 2.20 14.16 4.19
N GLN A 81 2.47 14.37 5.49
CA GLN A 81 2.72 15.69 6.08
C GLN A 81 4.11 16.26 5.70
N LEU A 82 4.97 15.46 5.07
CA LEU A 82 6.28 15.89 4.59
C LEU A 82 6.14 16.74 3.32
N THR A 83 7.01 17.71 3.15
CA THR A 83 7.06 18.57 1.97
C THR A 83 7.35 17.73 0.72
N LYS A 84 6.64 18.01 -0.37
CA LYS A 84 6.87 17.31 -1.64
C LYS A 84 7.99 17.98 -2.42
N VAL A 85 8.87 17.16 -2.98
CA VAL A 85 10.01 17.56 -3.80
C VAL A 85 9.89 16.92 -5.17
N ARG A 86 10.15 17.69 -6.22
CA ARG A 86 10.20 17.18 -7.59
C ARG A 86 11.64 16.79 -7.93
N HIS A 87 11.82 15.55 -8.44
CA HIS A 87 13.08 15.12 -9.00
C HIS A 87 13.35 15.82 -10.33
N GLU A 88 14.54 16.36 -10.51
CA GLU A 88 14.96 16.94 -11.80
C GLU A 88 15.11 15.85 -12.86
N ILE A 89 15.74 14.74 -12.51
CA ILE A 89 15.81 13.53 -13.30
C ILE A 89 14.90 12.49 -12.65
N PRO A 90 13.91 11.93 -13.35
CA PRO A 90 13.00 10.94 -12.78
C PRO A 90 13.72 9.74 -12.16
N MET A 91 13.21 9.23 -11.03
CA MET A 91 13.65 7.99 -10.40
C MET A 91 12.78 6.85 -10.92
N LEU A 92 13.26 6.13 -11.91
CA LEU A 92 12.53 5.05 -12.55
C LEU A 92 12.43 3.81 -11.66
N SER A 93 11.47 2.93 -11.95
CA SER A 93 11.44 1.57 -11.42
C SER A 93 12.43 0.71 -12.20
N MET A 94 12.69 -0.50 -11.71
CA MET A 94 13.55 -1.49 -12.34
C MET A 94 12.69 -2.61 -12.92
N GLY A 95 13.10 -3.25 -14.02
CA GLY A 95 12.51 -4.48 -14.51
C GLY A 95 12.95 -5.67 -13.67
N ASP A 96 12.13 -6.71 -13.57
CA ASP A 96 12.45 -7.90 -12.79
C ASP A 96 12.43 -9.16 -13.65
N VAL A 97 13.33 -10.10 -13.35
CA VAL A 97 13.38 -11.47 -13.88
C VAL A 97 13.53 -12.47 -12.74
N PHE A 98 13.04 -13.71 -12.94
CA PHE A 98 12.95 -14.73 -11.90
C PHE A 98 13.72 -16.00 -12.23
N SER A 99 14.34 -16.06 -13.39
CA SER A 99 15.17 -17.18 -13.82
C SER A 99 16.42 -16.69 -14.56
N ILE A 100 17.44 -17.54 -14.61
CA ILE A 100 18.66 -17.28 -15.36
C ILE A 100 18.35 -17.16 -16.86
N GLU A 101 17.43 -17.96 -17.36
CA GLU A 101 17.00 -17.94 -18.76
C GLU A 101 16.40 -16.56 -19.12
N GLU A 102 15.51 -16.04 -18.29
CA GLU A 102 14.94 -14.70 -18.50
C GLU A 102 15.99 -13.60 -18.46
N LEU A 103 17.01 -13.73 -17.59
CA LEU A 103 18.13 -12.80 -17.51
C LEU A 103 18.98 -12.87 -18.78
N MET A 104 19.29 -14.09 -19.27
CA MET A 104 20.03 -14.25 -20.51
C MET A 104 19.25 -13.75 -21.74
N ASP A 105 17.94 -13.92 -21.76
CA ASP A 105 17.07 -13.35 -22.80
C ASP A 105 17.09 -11.81 -22.78
N PHE A 106 17.19 -11.21 -21.60
CA PHE A 106 17.34 -9.76 -21.47
C PHE A 106 18.67 -9.30 -22.06
N ASN A 107 19.79 -9.97 -21.73
CA ASN A 107 21.12 -9.66 -22.24
C ASN A 107 21.20 -9.84 -23.77
N GLN A 108 20.60 -10.90 -24.29
CA GLN A 108 20.54 -11.13 -25.72
C GLN A 108 19.78 -10.02 -26.45
N ARG A 109 18.63 -9.57 -25.90
CA ARG A 109 17.87 -8.45 -26.49
C ARG A 109 18.66 -7.13 -26.50
N GLN A 110 19.53 -6.88 -25.52
CA GLN A 110 20.42 -5.72 -25.54
C GLN A 110 21.46 -5.83 -26.65
N GLN A 111 22.12 -7.00 -26.78
CA GLN A 111 23.16 -7.26 -27.79
C GLN A 111 22.60 -7.30 -29.22
N GLU A 112 21.32 -7.70 -29.39
CA GLU A 112 20.64 -7.69 -30.69
C GLU A 112 20.10 -6.28 -31.08
N ASN A 113 20.28 -5.28 -30.23
CA ASN A 113 19.89 -3.91 -30.53
C ASN A 113 20.69 -3.40 -31.75
N ARG A 114 19.99 -3.02 -32.82
CA ARG A 114 20.64 -2.58 -34.07
C ARG A 114 21.13 -1.14 -34.00
N ASP A 115 20.66 -0.37 -33.05
CA ASP A 115 20.95 1.06 -32.93
C ASP A 115 22.10 1.33 -31.95
N VAL A 116 22.42 0.38 -31.08
CA VAL A 116 23.45 0.51 -30.04
C VAL A 116 24.23 -0.79 -29.97
N GLU A 117 25.56 -0.70 -30.07
CA GLU A 117 26.46 -1.84 -29.84
C GLU A 117 26.63 -2.02 -28.32
N VAL A 118 26.28 -3.19 -27.81
CA VAL A 118 26.40 -3.53 -26.40
C VAL A 118 27.46 -4.62 -26.24
N GLU A 119 28.57 -4.24 -25.62
CA GLU A 119 29.58 -5.21 -25.20
C GLU A 119 29.02 -6.06 -24.05
N PRO A 120 29.31 -7.37 -24.01
CA PRO A 120 28.85 -8.26 -22.94
C PRO A 120 29.67 -8.09 -21.66
N GLU A 121 29.65 -6.87 -21.11
CA GLU A 121 30.28 -6.50 -19.85
C GLU A 121 29.22 -5.87 -18.94
N TYR A 122 28.93 -6.55 -17.84
CA TYR A 122 27.92 -6.15 -16.90
C TYR A 122 28.52 -5.95 -15.51
N ASN A 123 27.99 -4.98 -14.77
CA ASN A 123 28.26 -4.81 -13.34
C ASN A 123 27.12 -5.43 -12.53
N LEU A 124 27.44 -6.42 -11.71
CA LEU A 124 26.48 -7.06 -10.80
C LEU A 124 26.57 -6.41 -9.42
N GLU A 125 25.44 -6.08 -8.87
CA GLU A 125 25.29 -5.45 -7.56
C GLU A 125 24.26 -6.22 -6.73
N LEU A 126 24.39 -6.21 -5.39
CA LEU A 126 23.36 -6.75 -4.51
C LEU A 126 22.16 -5.83 -4.50
N LYS A 127 20.98 -6.37 -4.73
CA LYS A 127 19.72 -5.65 -4.61
C LYS A 127 19.34 -5.50 -3.14
N ILE A 128 19.64 -4.33 -2.60
CA ILE A 128 19.41 -4.03 -1.18
C ILE A 128 17.91 -3.88 -0.92
N ASP A 129 17.43 -4.52 0.12
CA ASP A 129 16.03 -4.44 0.56
C ASP A 129 15.84 -3.25 1.51
N GLY A 130 15.47 -2.11 0.95
CA GLY A 130 15.35 -0.84 1.65
C GLY A 130 14.38 0.13 0.99
N LEU A 131 14.65 1.42 1.13
CA LEU A 131 13.89 2.53 0.55
C LEU A 131 14.81 3.37 -0.32
N SER A 132 14.46 3.56 -1.60
CA SER A 132 15.26 4.36 -2.54
C SER A 132 15.34 5.82 -2.10
N LEU A 133 16.54 6.35 -2.14
CA LEU A 133 16.92 7.67 -1.65
C LEU A 133 17.69 8.44 -2.73
N SER A 134 17.36 9.72 -2.91
CA SER A 134 18.12 10.68 -3.71
C SER A 134 18.75 11.72 -2.80
N LEU A 135 20.03 11.97 -2.97
CA LEU A 135 20.84 12.97 -2.26
C LEU A 135 21.36 14.00 -3.26
N VAL A 136 21.06 15.27 -3.05
CA VAL A 136 21.56 16.38 -3.89
C VAL A 136 22.59 17.18 -3.12
N TYR A 137 23.74 17.37 -3.74
CA TYR A 137 24.83 18.18 -3.22
C TYR A 137 25.04 19.39 -4.13
N GLU A 138 25.26 20.56 -3.51
CA GLU A 138 25.67 21.79 -4.17
C GLU A 138 26.99 22.28 -3.57
N ASN A 139 27.99 22.47 -4.41
CA ASN A 139 29.34 22.86 -3.97
C ASN A 139 29.88 21.97 -2.84
N GLY A 140 29.64 20.67 -2.95
CA GLY A 140 30.04 19.66 -1.98
C GLY A 140 29.14 19.54 -0.73
N LYS A 141 28.13 20.37 -0.53
CA LYS A 141 27.27 20.36 0.66
C LYS A 141 25.95 19.69 0.36
N LEU A 142 25.49 18.82 1.28
CA LEU A 142 24.18 18.19 1.18
C LEU A 142 23.08 19.25 1.35
N VAL A 143 22.34 19.52 0.28
CA VAL A 143 21.22 20.47 0.27
C VAL A 143 19.86 19.79 0.37
N GLN A 144 19.70 18.62 -0.23
CA GLN A 144 18.43 17.89 -0.26
C GLN A 144 18.62 16.40 -0.16
N GLY A 145 17.77 15.74 0.63
CA GLY A 145 17.54 14.30 0.64
C GLY A 145 16.06 14.03 0.40
N SER A 146 15.72 13.16 -0.55
CA SER A 146 14.33 12.88 -0.90
C SER A 146 14.06 11.41 -1.18
N THR A 147 12.85 10.93 -0.85
CA THR A 147 12.39 9.60 -1.22
C THR A 147 12.02 9.56 -2.70
N ARG A 148 11.99 8.36 -3.31
CA ARG A 148 11.58 8.19 -4.71
C ARG A 148 10.16 8.70 -4.96
N GLY A 149 9.22 8.47 -4.03
CA GLY A 149 7.81 8.76 -4.24
C GLY A 149 7.25 8.04 -5.47
N ASN A 150 6.59 8.78 -6.35
CA ASN A 150 6.09 8.27 -7.63
C ASN A 150 7.11 8.37 -8.80
N GLY A 151 8.38 8.52 -8.48
CA GLY A 151 9.46 8.67 -9.45
C GLY A 151 9.66 10.09 -10.00
N THR A 152 8.64 10.93 -9.97
CA THR A 152 8.71 12.35 -10.37
C THR A 152 8.63 13.29 -9.17
N ILE A 153 7.85 12.91 -8.15
CA ILE A 153 7.65 13.67 -6.92
C ILE A 153 7.89 12.75 -5.74
N GLY A 154 8.87 13.08 -4.91
CA GLY A 154 9.19 12.41 -3.66
C GLY A 154 8.81 13.25 -2.44
N GLU A 155 9.27 12.82 -1.27
CA GLU A 155 9.12 13.52 0.00
C GLU A 155 10.46 14.05 0.46
N ASP A 156 10.50 15.30 0.92
CA ASP A 156 11.68 15.89 1.54
C ASP A 156 11.94 15.22 2.89
N VAL A 157 13.05 14.53 2.98
CA VAL A 157 13.54 13.87 4.20
C VAL A 157 14.94 14.38 4.59
N THR A 158 15.32 15.55 4.11
CA THR A 158 16.67 16.12 4.29
C THR A 158 17.10 16.15 5.76
N ALA A 159 16.20 16.60 6.66
CA ALA A 159 16.49 16.65 8.08
C ALA A 159 16.76 15.27 8.68
N ASN A 160 16.03 14.25 8.21
CA ASN A 160 16.16 12.87 8.65
C ASN A 160 17.45 12.23 8.10
N VAL A 161 17.73 12.44 6.81
CA VAL A 161 18.93 11.93 6.14
C VAL A 161 20.21 12.46 6.80
N ARG A 162 20.24 13.72 7.23
CA ARG A 162 21.37 14.30 7.96
C ARG A 162 21.70 13.62 9.29
N THR A 163 20.80 12.80 9.81
CA THR A 163 21.04 11.99 11.02
C THR A 163 21.69 10.65 10.73
N ILE A 164 21.75 10.23 9.46
CA ILE A 164 22.33 8.95 9.04
C ILE A 164 23.84 9.10 8.89
N LYS A 165 24.59 8.31 9.64
CA LYS A 165 26.04 8.44 9.74
C LYS A 165 26.79 8.16 8.45
N SER A 166 26.27 7.30 7.58
CA SER A 166 26.84 6.94 6.28
C SER A 166 26.61 7.99 5.19
N VAL A 167 25.82 9.03 5.47
CA VAL A 167 25.58 10.13 4.53
C VAL A 167 26.53 11.28 4.85
N PRO A 168 27.50 11.61 3.98
CA PRO A 168 28.40 12.73 4.19
C PRO A 168 27.62 14.06 4.14
N ALA A 169 27.78 14.91 5.17
CA ALA A 169 27.19 16.24 5.17
C ALA A 169 27.91 17.17 4.16
N GLU A 170 29.19 16.90 3.89
CA GLU A 170 30.04 17.63 2.95
C GLU A 170 30.97 16.64 2.24
N LEU A 171 31.07 16.77 0.91
CA LEU A 171 31.99 15.99 0.08
C LEU A 171 33.40 16.57 0.17
N PRO A 172 34.44 15.75 -0.07
CA PRO A 172 35.84 16.21 -0.09
C PRO A 172 36.13 17.20 -1.24
N GLU A 173 35.24 17.29 -2.22
CA GLU A 173 35.34 18.14 -3.40
C GLU A 173 34.08 18.99 -3.58
N PRO A 174 34.18 20.23 -4.11
CA PRO A 174 33.02 21.10 -4.28
C PRO A 174 32.17 20.74 -5.50
N LEU A 175 31.69 19.50 -5.52
CA LEU A 175 30.85 18.97 -6.59
C LEU A 175 29.38 19.33 -6.39
N SER A 176 28.69 19.60 -7.51
CA SER A 176 27.23 19.74 -7.54
C SER A 176 26.65 18.56 -8.30
N ILE A 177 26.19 17.55 -7.56
CA ILE A 177 25.77 16.25 -8.09
C ILE A 177 24.53 15.71 -7.35
N GLU A 178 23.76 14.89 -8.03
CA GLU A 178 22.78 13.99 -7.44
C GLU A 178 23.39 12.59 -7.32
N VAL A 179 23.22 11.96 -6.15
CA VAL A 179 23.63 10.56 -5.90
C VAL A 179 22.44 9.79 -5.38
N ARG A 180 22.18 8.61 -5.95
CA ARG A 180 21.06 7.76 -5.59
C ARG A 180 21.53 6.47 -4.93
N GLY A 181 20.74 5.98 -4.02
CA GLY A 181 21.03 4.76 -3.27
C GLY A 181 19.81 4.20 -2.56
N GLU A 182 20.06 3.26 -1.69
CA GLU A 182 19.06 2.63 -0.84
C GLU A 182 19.33 2.96 0.62
N CYS A 183 18.32 3.46 1.33
CA CYS A 183 18.33 3.58 2.78
C CYS A 183 17.74 2.29 3.37
N TYR A 184 18.45 1.64 4.27
CA TYR A 184 18.05 0.36 4.84
C TYR A 184 18.25 0.34 6.36
N MET A 185 17.64 -0.64 7.00
CA MET A 185 17.87 -0.91 8.43
C MET A 185 18.70 -2.19 8.59
N PRO A 186 19.89 -2.12 9.20
CA PRO A 186 20.67 -3.31 9.52
C PRO A 186 19.88 -4.30 10.37
N LYS A 187 20.07 -5.62 10.13
CA LYS A 187 19.36 -6.70 10.84
C LYS A 187 19.46 -6.57 12.36
N ALA A 188 20.62 -6.19 12.89
CA ALA A 188 20.83 -5.97 14.32
C ALA A 188 20.02 -4.78 14.87
N ALA A 189 19.96 -3.66 14.12
CA ALA A 189 19.17 -2.48 14.48
C ALA A 189 17.66 -2.80 14.45
N PHE A 190 17.21 -3.57 13.47
CA PHE A 190 15.83 -4.04 13.37
C PHE A 190 15.43 -4.91 14.58
N ALA A 191 16.25 -5.89 14.94
CA ALA A 191 16.00 -6.75 16.10
C ALA A 191 15.90 -5.94 17.40
N LYS A 192 16.82 -5.00 17.61
CA LYS A 192 16.85 -4.09 18.77
C LYS A 192 15.61 -3.19 18.82
N LEU A 193 15.21 -2.65 17.66
CA LEU A 193 14.02 -1.81 17.55
C LEU A 193 12.75 -2.57 17.90
N ASN A 194 12.58 -3.78 17.36
CA ASN A 194 11.39 -4.59 17.62
C ASN A 194 11.33 -5.07 19.08
N ALA A 195 12.45 -5.47 19.67
CA ALA A 195 12.51 -5.82 21.10
C ALA A 195 12.08 -4.65 22.01
N LYS A 196 12.51 -3.41 21.67
CA LYS A 196 12.08 -2.20 22.39
C LYS A 196 10.58 -1.95 22.24
N ARG A 197 10.04 -2.05 21.02
CA ARG A 197 8.60 -1.86 20.75
C ARG A 197 7.74 -2.88 21.48
N GLU A 198 8.16 -4.13 21.51
CA GLU A 198 7.48 -5.20 22.24
C GLU A 198 7.47 -4.92 23.75
N ALA A 199 8.60 -4.49 24.32
CA ALA A 199 8.69 -4.11 25.73
C ALA A 199 7.79 -2.91 26.09
N GLU A 200 7.56 -2.00 25.13
CA GLU A 200 6.67 -0.83 25.25
C GLU A 200 5.20 -1.16 24.89
N GLY A 201 4.87 -2.41 24.52
CA GLY A 201 3.52 -2.83 24.10
C GLY A 201 3.07 -2.24 22.76
N LEU A 202 4.03 -1.79 21.93
CA LEU A 202 3.77 -1.22 20.62
C LEU A 202 3.81 -2.32 19.53
N PRO A 203 3.05 -2.18 18.44
CA PRO A 203 3.15 -3.10 17.30
C PRO A 203 4.57 -3.17 16.75
N VAL A 204 5.10 -4.37 16.52
CA VAL A 204 6.42 -4.57 15.91
C VAL A 204 6.37 -4.35 14.40
N PHE A 205 7.49 -3.98 13.80
CA PHE A 205 7.61 -3.91 12.35
C PHE A 205 7.73 -5.32 11.76
N ALA A 206 7.09 -5.52 10.61
CA ALA A 206 7.05 -6.83 9.95
C ALA A 206 8.41 -7.23 9.36
N ASN A 207 9.13 -6.29 8.75
CA ASN A 207 10.43 -6.53 8.13
C ASN A 207 11.35 -5.29 8.22
N PRO A 208 12.67 -5.44 7.96
CA PRO A 208 13.62 -4.33 7.98
C PRO A 208 13.30 -3.20 6.99
N ARG A 209 12.77 -3.50 5.81
CA ARG A 209 12.37 -2.52 4.79
C ARG A 209 11.29 -1.58 5.31
N ASN A 210 10.18 -2.14 5.85
CA ASN A 210 9.10 -1.33 6.42
C ASN A 210 9.57 -0.52 7.63
N ALA A 211 10.47 -1.09 8.43
CA ALA A 211 11.09 -0.37 9.55
C ALA A 211 11.97 0.80 9.07
N ALA A 212 12.74 0.62 7.99
CA ALA A 212 13.53 1.68 7.38
C ALA A 212 12.64 2.79 6.81
N ALA A 213 11.62 2.43 6.01
CA ALA A 213 10.68 3.37 5.41
C ALA A 213 9.94 4.20 6.46
N GLY A 214 9.37 3.54 7.48
CA GLY A 214 8.69 4.21 8.58
C GLY A 214 9.61 5.05 9.45
N SER A 215 10.90 4.71 9.53
CA SER A 215 11.90 5.47 10.31
C SER A 215 12.43 6.68 9.55
N LEU A 216 12.64 6.58 8.24
CA LEU A 216 13.12 7.69 7.41
C LEU A 216 12.05 8.78 7.23
N ARG A 217 10.77 8.42 7.28
CA ARG A 217 9.62 9.32 7.07
C ARG A 217 9.05 9.89 8.37
N GLN A 218 9.82 9.88 9.47
CA GLN A 218 9.41 10.50 10.74
C GLN A 218 9.38 12.03 10.63
N LEU A 219 8.39 12.67 11.26
CA LEU A 219 8.31 14.13 11.32
C LEU A 219 9.39 14.75 12.23
N ASP A 220 9.80 14.04 13.28
CA ASP A 220 10.90 14.45 14.17
C ASP A 220 12.18 13.69 13.79
N PRO A 221 13.22 14.37 13.28
CA PRO A 221 14.50 13.75 12.94
C PRO A 221 15.20 13.07 14.11
N LYS A 222 14.90 13.46 15.36
CA LYS A 222 15.45 12.80 16.54
C LYS A 222 15.01 11.35 16.66
N VAL A 223 13.80 11.03 16.20
CA VAL A 223 13.32 9.65 16.15
C VAL A 223 14.12 8.87 15.12
N THR A 224 14.34 9.42 13.91
CA THR A 224 15.18 8.81 12.88
C THR A 224 16.60 8.54 13.37
N ALA A 225 17.22 9.51 14.06
CA ALA A 225 18.57 9.36 14.63
C ALA A 225 18.74 8.16 15.58
N GLN A 226 17.66 7.75 16.26
CA GLN A 226 17.66 6.61 17.19
C GLN A 226 17.45 5.25 16.49
N ARG A 227 17.15 5.26 15.19
CA ARG A 227 16.77 4.04 14.43
C ARG A 227 17.94 3.32 13.79
N GLU A 228 19.15 3.90 13.87
CA GLU A 228 20.39 3.32 13.35
C GLU A 228 20.24 2.91 11.86
N LEU A 229 19.66 3.79 11.02
CA LEU A 229 19.58 3.61 9.57
C LEU A 229 20.96 3.70 8.94
N ASP A 230 21.12 3.03 7.79
CA ASP A 230 22.34 3.06 6.98
C ASP A 230 21.97 3.20 5.50
N THR A 231 22.95 3.50 4.63
CA THR A 231 22.74 3.69 3.20
C THR A 231 23.78 2.96 2.38
N PHE A 232 23.39 2.47 1.20
CA PHE A 232 24.31 2.11 0.12
C PHE A 232 23.99 2.94 -1.11
N MET A 233 24.95 3.75 -1.55
CA MET A 233 24.79 4.53 -2.78
C MET A 233 25.26 3.69 -3.97
N TYR A 234 24.53 3.80 -5.10
CA TYR A 234 24.73 2.90 -6.24
C TYR A 234 24.59 3.57 -7.62
N TYR A 235 24.21 4.84 -7.69
CA TYR A 235 23.97 5.48 -9.00
C TYR A 235 24.19 7.01 -8.95
N VAL A 236 24.82 7.55 -9.99
CA VAL A 236 25.00 8.97 -10.22
C VAL A 236 24.41 9.31 -11.59
N PRO A 237 23.23 9.95 -11.66
CA PRO A 237 22.56 10.26 -12.92
C PRO A 237 23.40 11.08 -13.91
N GLU A 238 24.24 11.98 -13.38
CA GLU A 238 25.13 12.85 -14.17
C GLU A 238 26.60 12.44 -13.99
N TYR A 239 26.91 11.17 -14.35
CA TYR A 239 28.24 10.56 -14.18
C TYR A 239 29.38 11.37 -14.82
N GLN A 240 29.10 12.16 -15.86
CA GLN A 240 30.08 13.02 -16.50
C GLN A 240 30.67 14.04 -15.51
N LYS A 241 29.90 14.48 -14.51
CA LYS A 241 30.36 15.41 -13.48
C LYS A 241 31.42 14.82 -12.55
N ILE A 242 31.48 13.51 -12.44
CA ILE A 242 32.48 12.80 -11.61
C ILE A 242 33.60 12.16 -12.44
N GLY A 243 33.55 12.28 -13.77
CA GLY A 243 34.67 11.95 -14.68
C GLY A 243 34.91 10.45 -14.86
N VAL A 244 33.88 9.60 -14.81
CA VAL A 244 33.93 8.15 -14.95
C VAL A 244 33.29 7.71 -16.25
N LYS A 245 33.58 6.46 -16.69
CA LYS A 245 33.04 5.88 -17.92
C LYS A 245 32.27 4.58 -17.68
N THR A 246 32.53 3.91 -16.58
CA THR A 246 31.87 2.64 -16.27
C THR A 246 31.16 2.72 -14.94
N GLN A 247 30.15 1.86 -14.75
CA GLN A 247 29.41 1.73 -13.49
C GLN A 247 30.35 1.31 -12.35
N ALA A 248 31.29 0.41 -12.62
CA ALA A 248 32.29 0.02 -11.62
C ALA A 248 33.15 1.21 -11.17
N GLU A 249 33.64 2.05 -12.11
CA GLU A 249 34.37 3.29 -11.79
C GLU A 249 33.49 4.27 -11.01
N ALA A 250 32.18 4.38 -11.33
CA ALA A 250 31.26 5.24 -10.61
C ALA A 250 31.10 4.81 -9.14
N LEU A 251 31.01 3.50 -8.87
CA LEU A 251 30.97 2.96 -7.52
C LEU A 251 32.26 3.26 -6.75
N ASP A 252 33.43 3.11 -7.38
CA ASP A 252 34.72 3.43 -6.76
C ASP A 252 34.84 4.93 -6.48
N ARG A 253 34.43 5.76 -7.44
CA ARG A 253 34.44 7.23 -7.28
C ARG A 253 33.51 7.69 -6.16
N MET A 254 32.32 7.07 -6.02
CA MET A 254 31.44 7.37 -4.87
C MET A 254 32.11 7.01 -3.54
N ARG A 255 32.89 5.92 -3.43
CA ARG A 255 33.66 5.59 -2.23
C ARG A 255 34.70 6.65 -1.92
N GLU A 256 35.43 7.15 -2.93
CA GLU A 256 36.40 8.25 -2.77
C GLU A 256 35.74 9.55 -2.30
N LEU A 257 34.51 9.81 -2.72
CA LEU A 257 33.70 10.96 -2.29
C LEU A 257 33.12 10.79 -0.88
N GLY A 258 33.36 9.65 -0.22
CA GLY A 258 32.94 9.38 1.16
C GLY A 258 31.58 8.72 1.32
N PHE A 259 30.95 8.28 0.24
CA PHE A 259 29.70 7.54 0.31
C PHE A 259 29.93 6.07 0.72
N ASN A 260 28.99 5.52 1.47
CA ASN A 260 28.95 4.10 1.70
C ASN A 260 28.40 3.40 0.46
N VAL A 261 29.24 2.56 -0.15
CA VAL A 261 28.92 1.77 -1.36
C VAL A 261 29.10 0.30 -1.03
N ASN A 262 28.16 -0.53 -1.45
CA ASN A 262 28.24 -1.97 -1.20
C ASN A 262 29.55 -2.54 -1.79
N PRO A 263 30.35 -3.25 -1.00
CA PRO A 263 31.65 -3.77 -1.46
C PRO A 263 31.53 -4.98 -2.39
N ASN A 264 30.34 -5.56 -2.51
CA ASN A 264 30.13 -6.85 -3.15
C ASN A 264 29.75 -6.72 -4.64
N ASN A 265 30.04 -5.60 -5.29
CA ASN A 265 29.85 -5.47 -6.74
C ASN A 265 30.93 -6.23 -7.52
N ARG A 266 30.58 -6.68 -8.73
CA ARG A 266 31.51 -7.44 -9.60
C ARG A 266 31.21 -7.18 -11.06
N VAL A 267 32.26 -6.91 -11.85
CA VAL A 267 32.19 -6.90 -13.33
C VAL A 267 32.27 -8.33 -13.85
N VAL A 268 31.38 -8.69 -14.77
CA VAL A 268 31.23 -10.02 -15.35
C VAL A 268 31.06 -9.93 -16.88
N HIS A 269 31.46 -10.98 -17.61
CA HIS A 269 31.50 -10.95 -19.07
C HIS A 269 30.72 -12.11 -19.72
N ASN A 270 30.25 -13.08 -18.96
CA ASN A 270 29.58 -14.26 -19.50
C ASN A 270 28.60 -14.88 -18.49
N ARG A 271 27.78 -15.80 -19.02
CA ARG A 271 26.78 -16.53 -18.26
C ARG A 271 27.33 -17.22 -17.02
N ASP A 272 28.43 -17.91 -17.13
CA ASP A 272 29.00 -18.71 -16.03
C ASP A 272 29.40 -17.82 -14.84
N GLU A 273 29.93 -16.63 -15.12
CA GLU A 273 30.28 -15.64 -14.08
C GLU A 273 29.03 -15.05 -13.40
N ILE A 274 27.99 -14.81 -14.18
CA ILE A 274 26.68 -14.32 -13.66
C ILE A 274 26.06 -15.37 -12.76
N GLU A 275 25.94 -16.63 -13.22
CA GLU A 275 25.37 -17.73 -12.45
C GLU A 275 26.13 -17.95 -11.15
N LYS A 276 27.46 -17.95 -11.21
CA LYS A 276 28.32 -18.11 -10.03
C LYS A 276 28.12 -17.00 -9.00
N TYR A 277 27.94 -15.75 -9.44
CA TYR A 277 27.67 -14.63 -8.54
C TYR A 277 26.28 -14.78 -7.89
N ILE A 278 25.26 -15.16 -8.65
CA ILE A 278 23.91 -15.41 -8.16
C ILE A 278 23.89 -16.55 -7.14
N GLU A 279 24.55 -17.67 -7.42
CA GLU A 279 24.66 -18.81 -6.51
C GLU A 279 25.37 -18.42 -5.20
N GLU A 280 26.48 -17.68 -5.31
CA GLU A 280 27.28 -17.22 -4.17
C GLU A 280 26.41 -16.40 -3.21
N TYR A 281 25.68 -15.39 -3.72
CA TYR A 281 24.91 -14.50 -2.86
C TYR A 281 23.55 -15.07 -2.46
N THR A 282 22.99 -15.99 -3.20
CA THR A 282 21.86 -16.81 -2.75
C THR A 282 22.24 -17.61 -1.50
N ALA A 283 23.41 -18.22 -1.47
CA ALA A 283 23.91 -19.00 -0.33
C ALA A 283 24.37 -18.14 0.86
N GLN A 284 24.76 -16.88 0.61
CA GLN A 284 25.24 -15.96 1.64
C GLN A 284 24.16 -15.00 2.17
N ARG A 285 22.98 -14.96 1.57
CA ARG A 285 21.89 -14.02 1.86
C ARG A 285 21.64 -13.84 3.36
N ASP A 286 21.56 -14.96 4.10
CA ASP A 286 21.24 -14.93 5.54
C ASP A 286 22.38 -14.44 6.41
N LYS A 287 23.63 -14.57 5.93
CA LYS A 287 24.83 -14.16 6.66
C LYS A 287 25.12 -12.66 6.55
N LEU A 288 24.54 -11.99 5.56
CA LEU A 288 24.69 -10.54 5.40
C LEU A 288 24.05 -9.80 6.57
N THR A 289 24.64 -8.69 6.99
CA THR A 289 24.13 -7.81 8.06
C THR A 289 22.93 -6.97 7.65
N TYR A 290 22.57 -7.00 6.37
CA TYR A 290 21.44 -6.31 5.74
C TYR A 290 20.62 -7.28 4.90
N GLY A 291 19.41 -6.88 4.53
CA GLY A 291 18.53 -7.63 3.65
C GLY A 291 18.87 -7.41 2.18
N ILE A 292 18.74 -8.47 1.36
CA ILE A 292 18.78 -8.43 -0.10
C ILE A 292 17.62 -9.25 -0.66
N ASP A 293 16.99 -8.79 -1.74
CA ASP A 293 15.88 -9.47 -2.40
C ASP A 293 16.25 -9.98 -3.82
N GLY A 294 17.50 -9.75 -4.22
CA GLY A 294 17.99 -10.16 -5.54
C GLY A 294 19.37 -9.61 -5.87
N ILE A 295 19.67 -9.64 -7.17
CA ILE A 295 20.86 -9.09 -7.79
C ILE A 295 20.41 -8.06 -8.83
N VAL A 296 21.11 -6.94 -8.94
CA VAL A 296 20.92 -5.96 -10.02
C VAL A 296 22.05 -6.15 -11.02
N GLU A 297 21.68 -6.40 -12.27
CA GLU A 297 22.62 -6.39 -13.39
C GLU A 297 22.49 -5.11 -14.16
N LYS A 298 23.59 -4.43 -14.44
CA LYS A 298 23.68 -3.19 -15.20
C LYS A 298 24.70 -3.34 -16.32
N VAL A 299 24.46 -2.75 -17.48
CA VAL A 299 25.49 -2.57 -18.50
C VAL A 299 26.61 -1.74 -17.86
N ASN A 300 27.86 -2.18 -17.96
CA ASN A 300 28.97 -1.52 -17.26
C ASN A 300 29.40 -0.20 -17.92
N ASP A 301 29.24 -0.05 -19.23
CA ASP A 301 29.57 1.18 -19.97
C ASP A 301 28.43 2.21 -19.86
N LEU A 302 28.71 3.37 -19.23
CA LEU A 302 27.70 4.39 -18.95
C LEU A 302 27.22 5.16 -20.19
N ASP A 303 28.04 5.28 -21.22
CA ASP A 303 27.63 5.89 -22.48
C ASP A 303 26.64 4.96 -23.22
N THR A 304 26.86 3.65 -23.13
CA THR A 304 25.93 2.62 -23.63
C THR A 304 24.62 2.60 -22.86
N GLU A 305 24.61 2.77 -21.52
CA GLU A 305 23.38 2.93 -20.73
C GLU A 305 22.53 4.09 -21.24
N VAL A 306 23.17 5.25 -21.48
CA VAL A 306 22.48 6.43 -22.01
C VAL A 306 21.94 6.18 -23.42
N ALA A 307 22.68 5.51 -24.28
CA ALA A 307 22.28 5.18 -25.65
C ALA A 307 21.09 4.19 -25.70
N LEU A 308 21.06 3.17 -24.83
CA LEU A 308 19.92 2.26 -24.65
C LEU A 308 18.69 2.96 -24.14
N GLY A 309 18.88 3.96 -23.30
CA GLY A 309 17.82 4.81 -22.76
C GLY A 309 16.83 4.06 -21.87
N ASN A 310 15.64 4.63 -21.77
CA ASN A 310 14.61 4.17 -20.86
C ASN A 310 13.28 3.93 -21.60
N THR A 311 12.46 3.06 -21.05
CA THR A 311 11.02 3.03 -21.33
C THR A 311 10.33 4.11 -20.49
N VAL A 312 9.02 4.22 -20.57
CA VAL A 312 8.23 5.15 -19.73
C VAL A 312 8.45 4.88 -18.23
N LYS A 313 8.77 3.64 -17.84
CA LYS A 313 8.80 3.21 -16.45
C LYS A 313 10.15 2.63 -16.00
N VAL A 314 10.85 1.92 -16.86
CA VAL A 314 12.07 1.19 -16.50
C VAL A 314 13.22 1.50 -17.45
N PRO A 315 14.47 1.53 -16.97
CA PRO A 315 15.66 1.54 -17.82
C PRO A 315 15.73 0.29 -18.70
N ARG A 316 16.41 0.42 -19.84
CA ARG A 316 16.68 -0.72 -20.74
C ARG A 316 18.03 -1.36 -20.52
N TRP A 317 18.86 -0.74 -19.68
CA TRP A 317 20.25 -1.10 -19.42
C TRP A 317 20.46 -1.78 -18.06
N GLU A 318 19.40 -1.84 -17.21
CA GLU A 318 19.45 -2.55 -15.93
C GLU A 318 18.25 -3.46 -15.74
N ILE A 319 18.45 -4.54 -14.98
CA ILE A 319 17.40 -5.47 -14.59
C ILE A 319 17.71 -6.09 -13.22
N ALA A 320 16.66 -6.41 -12.47
CA ALA A 320 16.77 -7.11 -11.21
C ALA A 320 16.46 -8.61 -11.37
N TYR A 321 17.42 -9.45 -11.03
CA TYR A 321 17.18 -10.87 -10.81
C TYR A 321 16.71 -11.07 -9.40
N LYS A 322 15.47 -11.50 -9.22
CA LYS A 322 14.83 -11.74 -7.91
C LYS A 322 15.15 -13.13 -7.40
N PHE A 323 15.62 -13.22 -6.16
CA PHE A 323 15.81 -14.52 -5.53
C PHE A 323 14.48 -15.26 -5.37
N PRO A 324 14.50 -16.61 -5.46
CA PRO A 324 13.36 -17.40 -5.04
C PRO A 324 13.00 -17.06 -3.57
N PRO A 325 11.72 -17.02 -3.21
CA PRO A 325 11.32 -16.84 -1.82
C PRO A 325 11.93 -17.94 -0.95
N GLU A 326 12.30 -17.59 0.30
CA GLU A 326 12.76 -18.57 1.27
C GLU A 326 11.65 -19.59 1.55
N GLU A 327 11.94 -20.88 1.35
CA GLU A 327 11.02 -21.97 1.68
C GLU A 327 11.54 -22.78 2.86
N GLN A 328 10.65 -23.09 3.81
CA GLN A 328 10.93 -23.96 4.93
C GLN A 328 9.91 -25.11 5.02
N ALA A 329 10.40 -26.31 5.28
CA ALA A 329 9.54 -27.46 5.43
C ALA A 329 8.98 -27.58 6.85
N THR A 330 7.68 -27.88 6.97
CA THR A 330 7.01 -28.17 8.24
C THR A 330 5.90 -29.19 8.06
N ILE A 331 5.27 -29.62 9.18
CA ILE A 331 4.20 -30.62 9.15
C ILE A 331 2.88 -29.97 9.52
N VAL A 332 1.84 -30.21 8.70
CA VAL A 332 0.47 -29.79 8.99
C VAL A 332 -0.11 -30.63 10.12
N ARG A 333 -0.48 -29.98 11.24
CA ARG A 333 -1.05 -30.65 12.42
C ARG A 333 -2.56 -30.55 12.47
N ASP A 334 -3.12 -29.47 11.96
CA ASP A 334 -4.55 -29.23 11.96
C ASP A 334 -4.93 -28.22 10.86
N ILE A 335 -6.21 -28.17 10.50
CA ILE A 335 -6.80 -27.15 9.63
C ILE A 335 -7.98 -26.54 10.36
N VAL A 336 -7.82 -25.29 10.80
CA VAL A 336 -8.80 -24.55 11.58
C VAL A 336 -9.58 -23.62 10.66
N TRP A 337 -10.92 -23.65 10.79
CA TRP A 337 -11.81 -22.78 10.03
C TRP A 337 -12.28 -21.61 10.88
N THR A 338 -12.07 -20.40 10.41
CA THR A 338 -12.49 -19.18 11.08
C THR A 338 -13.60 -18.48 10.30
N VAL A 339 -14.52 -17.85 11.03
CA VAL A 339 -15.66 -17.13 10.44
C VAL A 339 -15.44 -15.64 10.60
N GLY A 340 -15.24 -14.93 9.50
CA GLY A 340 -15.07 -13.49 9.49
C GLY A 340 -16.40 -12.72 9.58
N ARG A 341 -16.32 -11.42 9.74
CA ARG A 341 -17.42 -10.48 9.92
C ARG A 341 -18.56 -10.62 8.88
N THR A 342 -18.22 -10.87 7.63
CA THR A 342 -19.19 -11.02 6.53
C THR A 342 -19.63 -12.48 6.32
N GLY A 343 -19.36 -13.36 7.27
CA GLY A 343 -19.67 -14.77 7.20
C GLY A 343 -18.69 -15.60 6.38
N ASN A 344 -17.61 -15.03 5.86
CA ASN A 344 -16.55 -15.76 5.15
C ASN A 344 -15.95 -16.81 6.07
N VAL A 345 -15.89 -18.06 5.62
CA VAL A 345 -15.32 -19.19 6.36
C VAL A 345 -13.99 -19.56 5.71
N THR A 346 -12.91 -19.21 6.38
CA THR A 346 -11.55 -19.27 5.82
C THR A 346 -10.72 -20.36 6.53
N PRO A 347 -10.08 -21.28 5.79
CA PRO A 347 -9.20 -22.29 6.36
C PRO A 347 -7.80 -21.72 6.65
N THR A 348 -7.22 -22.15 7.77
CA THR A 348 -5.86 -21.85 8.19
C THR A 348 -5.16 -23.14 8.62
N ALA A 349 -4.04 -23.47 8.01
CA ALA A 349 -3.21 -24.59 8.45
C ALA A 349 -2.51 -24.24 9.77
N VAL A 350 -2.57 -25.13 10.73
CA VAL A 350 -1.79 -25.13 11.96
C VAL A 350 -0.66 -26.14 11.82
N MET A 351 0.57 -25.72 12.06
CA MET A 351 1.77 -26.51 11.73
C MET A 351 2.76 -26.50 12.86
N ASP A 352 3.74 -27.40 12.80
CA ASP A 352 4.90 -27.34 13.69
C ASP A 352 5.60 -25.99 13.51
N PRO A 353 5.98 -25.31 14.59
CA PRO A 353 6.68 -24.03 14.48
C PRO A 353 8.00 -24.16 13.72
N VAL A 354 8.22 -23.30 12.71
CA VAL A 354 9.43 -23.26 11.90
C VAL A 354 9.93 -21.83 11.77
N GLN A 355 11.25 -21.66 11.71
CA GLN A 355 11.85 -20.34 11.43
C GLN A 355 11.80 -20.07 9.94
N LEU A 356 11.19 -18.93 9.57
CA LEU A 356 11.05 -18.52 8.18
C LEU A 356 11.20 -17.01 8.09
N ALA A 357 12.15 -16.54 7.31
CA ALA A 357 12.45 -15.11 7.12
C ALA A 357 12.45 -14.32 8.46
N GLY A 358 13.24 -14.81 9.43
CA GLY A 358 13.48 -14.14 10.71
C GLY A 358 12.33 -14.20 11.73
N THR A 359 11.25 -14.93 11.48
CA THR A 359 10.14 -15.11 12.43
C THR A 359 9.76 -16.58 12.59
N THR A 360 9.16 -16.92 13.75
CA THR A 360 8.60 -18.25 13.98
C THR A 360 7.19 -18.32 13.40
N VAL A 361 6.99 -19.20 12.42
CA VAL A 361 5.71 -19.44 11.76
C VAL A 361 5.12 -20.75 12.20
N SER A 362 3.88 -20.76 12.65
CA SER A 362 3.12 -21.95 13.04
C SER A 362 1.72 -22.01 12.41
N ARG A 363 1.37 -20.99 11.61
CA ARG A 363 0.09 -20.94 10.91
C ARG A 363 0.29 -20.38 9.51
N ALA A 364 -0.43 -20.91 8.51
CA ALA A 364 -0.45 -20.41 7.16
C ALA A 364 -1.88 -20.31 6.63
N SER A 365 -2.15 -19.27 5.84
CA SER A 365 -3.44 -19.13 5.17
C SER A 365 -3.61 -20.21 4.11
N LEU A 366 -4.81 -20.79 4.04
CA LEU A 366 -5.23 -21.65 2.95
C LEU A 366 -6.30 -21.00 2.07
N HIS A 367 -6.46 -19.67 2.19
CA HIS A 367 -7.33 -18.80 1.41
C HIS A 367 -8.79 -19.21 1.35
N ASN A 368 -9.08 -20.36 0.71
CA ASN A 368 -10.44 -20.86 0.47
C ASN A 368 -10.43 -22.40 0.27
N PRO A 369 -11.61 -23.02 0.20
CA PRO A 369 -11.73 -24.48 -0.02
C PRO A 369 -11.06 -24.98 -1.30
N ASP A 370 -11.11 -24.20 -2.39
CA ASP A 370 -10.58 -24.62 -3.69
C ASP A 370 -9.05 -24.67 -3.66
N TYR A 371 -8.38 -23.69 -3.03
CA TYR A 371 -6.94 -23.70 -2.80
C TYR A 371 -6.48 -24.93 -2.01
N LEU A 372 -7.24 -25.31 -0.97
CA LEU A 372 -6.97 -26.49 -0.16
C LEU A 372 -7.09 -27.77 -0.99
N ARG A 373 -8.13 -27.89 -1.83
CA ARG A 373 -8.33 -29.02 -2.73
C ARG A 373 -7.29 -29.10 -3.84
N GLU A 374 -7.00 -27.96 -4.48
CA GLU A 374 -6.04 -27.87 -5.58
C GLU A 374 -4.65 -28.34 -5.16
N LYS A 375 -4.23 -27.95 -3.96
CA LYS A 375 -2.94 -28.38 -3.40
C LYS A 375 -2.99 -29.75 -2.73
N ASP A 376 -4.17 -30.35 -2.58
CA ASP A 376 -4.40 -31.62 -1.87
C ASP A 376 -3.68 -31.65 -0.52
N ILE A 377 -3.88 -30.60 0.30
CA ILE A 377 -3.25 -30.48 1.61
C ILE A 377 -4.01 -31.34 2.63
N ARG A 378 -3.29 -32.21 3.34
CA ARG A 378 -3.87 -33.14 4.33
C ARG A 378 -3.18 -32.97 5.68
N ILE A 379 -3.88 -33.34 6.75
CA ILE A 379 -3.29 -33.40 8.08
C ILE A 379 -2.18 -34.47 8.08
N GLY A 380 -1.02 -34.15 8.63
CA GLY A 380 0.16 -35.00 8.63
C GLY A 380 1.12 -34.78 7.44
N ASP A 381 0.71 -34.05 6.42
CA ASP A 381 1.59 -33.74 5.29
C ASP A 381 2.79 -32.90 5.70
N THR A 382 3.94 -33.22 5.09
CA THR A 382 5.07 -32.29 5.03
C THR A 382 4.79 -31.27 3.93
N VAL A 383 4.80 -29.98 4.29
CA VAL A 383 4.56 -28.87 3.37
C VAL A 383 5.73 -27.90 3.37
N TYR A 384 5.91 -27.21 2.25
CA TYR A 384 6.86 -26.11 2.18
C TYR A 384 6.12 -24.79 2.34
N LEU A 385 6.65 -23.94 3.23
CA LEU A 385 6.12 -22.62 3.52
C LEU A 385 7.01 -21.56 2.89
N HIS A 386 6.40 -20.53 2.37
CA HIS A 386 7.04 -19.25 2.10
C HIS A 386 6.20 -18.14 2.71
N LYS A 387 6.75 -16.94 2.78
CA LYS A 387 5.99 -15.76 3.17
C LYS A 387 5.57 -14.98 1.94
N ALA A 388 4.27 -14.83 1.75
CA ALA A 388 3.70 -13.95 0.77
C ALA A 388 3.98 -12.48 1.15
N GLY A 389 4.69 -11.73 0.26
CA GLY A 389 5.12 -10.34 0.54
C GLY A 389 6.03 -10.19 1.75
N ASP A 390 6.83 -11.21 2.05
CA ASP A 390 7.64 -11.33 3.27
C ASP A 390 6.84 -11.23 4.58
N ILE A 391 5.51 -11.29 4.53
CA ILE A 391 4.59 -11.06 5.65
C ILE A 391 3.70 -12.27 5.92
N ILE A 392 2.91 -12.71 4.93
CA ILE A 392 1.84 -13.71 5.12
C ILE A 392 2.35 -15.12 4.81
N PRO A 393 2.41 -16.04 5.81
CA PRO A 393 2.79 -17.42 5.55
C PRO A 393 1.76 -18.15 4.70
N GLU A 394 2.23 -18.80 3.64
CA GLU A 394 1.45 -19.63 2.72
C GLU A 394 2.14 -20.95 2.45
N ILE A 395 1.37 -21.96 2.07
CA ILE A 395 1.88 -23.27 1.65
C ILE A 395 2.16 -23.22 0.15
N SER A 396 3.43 -23.26 -0.25
CA SER A 396 3.81 -23.29 -1.67
C SER A 396 3.49 -24.65 -2.32
N LYS A 397 3.84 -25.73 -1.64
CA LYS A 397 3.64 -27.10 -2.14
C LYS A 397 3.60 -28.12 -1.02
N VAL A 398 3.03 -29.30 -1.32
CA VAL A 398 3.07 -30.50 -0.49
C VAL A 398 4.20 -31.42 -0.96
N ASP A 399 4.97 -31.96 -0.03
CA ASP A 399 5.96 -33.01 -0.32
C ASP A 399 5.30 -34.39 -0.34
N LEU A 400 4.80 -34.78 -1.50
CA LEU A 400 4.10 -36.05 -1.68
C LEU A 400 4.98 -37.26 -1.37
N THR A 401 6.32 -37.12 -1.43
CA THR A 401 7.26 -38.22 -1.11
C THR A 401 7.32 -38.54 0.38
N LYS A 402 6.93 -37.55 1.22
CA LYS A 402 6.91 -37.69 2.68
C LYS A 402 5.49 -37.81 3.24
N ARG A 403 4.47 -37.95 2.37
CA ARG A 403 3.08 -38.10 2.80
C ARG A 403 2.91 -39.40 3.56
N PRO A 404 2.30 -39.39 4.77
CA PRO A 404 1.99 -40.62 5.50
C PRO A 404 1.08 -41.58 4.67
N ALA A 405 1.34 -42.89 4.74
CA ALA A 405 0.60 -43.90 3.98
C ALA A 405 -0.88 -44.00 4.38
N ASP A 406 -1.21 -43.57 5.60
CA ASP A 406 -2.54 -43.51 6.17
C ASP A 406 -3.22 -42.15 6.02
N SER A 407 -2.63 -41.25 5.23
CA SER A 407 -3.16 -39.90 4.97
C SER A 407 -4.53 -40.01 4.27
N VAL A 408 -5.51 -39.28 4.80
CA VAL A 408 -6.86 -39.17 4.26
C VAL A 408 -7.07 -37.79 3.65
N GLU A 409 -7.83 -37.74 2.56
CA GLU A 409 -8.25 -36.46 1.97
C GLU A 409 -9.02 -35.62 3.01
N TYR A 410 -8.74 -34.32 3.06
CA TYR A 410 -9.36 -33.44 4.03
C TYR A 410 -10.81 -33.11 3.64
N GLU A 411 -11.75 -33.42 4.52
CA GLU A 411 -13.15 -33.09 4.31
C GLU A 411 -13.46 -31.63 4.66
N ILE A 412 -13.93 -30.88 3.68
CA ILE A 412 -14.33 -29.48 3.87
C ILE A 412 -15.64 -29.45 4.66
N PRO A 413 -15.74 -28.62 5.71
CA PRO A 413 -16.95 -28.58 6.53
C PRO A 413 -18.15 -28.05 5.73
N THR A 414 -19.29 -28.68 5.88
CA THR A 414 -20.58 -28.25 5.34
C THR A 414 -21.36 -27.40 6.33
N LYS A 415 -20.94 -27.37 7.60
CA LYS A 415 -21.56 -26.61 8.68
C LYS A 415 -20.59 -25.59 9.27
N CYS A 416 -21.14 -24.46 9.68
CA CYS A 416 -20.38 -23.40 10.34
C CYS A 416 -19.72 -23.93 11.62
N PRO A 417 -18.41 -23.76 11.81
CA PRO A 417 -17.70 -24.29 12.98
C PRO A 417 -18.12 -23.61 14.29
N VAL A 418 -18.81 -22.47 14.23
CA VAL A 418 -19.22 -21.70 15.40
C VAL A 418 -20.69 -21.86 15.73
N CYS A 419 -21.60 -21.73 14.75
CA CYS A 419 -23.06 -21.74 15.01
C CYS A 419 -23.76 -22.98 14.46
N GLY A 420 -23.08 -23.90 13.76
CA GLY A 420 -23.64 -25.14 13.21
C GLY A 420 -24.58 -24.96 12.02
N SER A 421 -24.83 -23.73 11.55
CA SER A 421 -25.68 -23.50 10.38
C SER A 421 -25.02 -24.01 9.10
N GLU A 422 -25.81 -24.43 8.10
CA GLU A 422 -25.31 -24.85 6.80
C GLU A 422 -24.47 -23.73 6.16
N LEU A 423 -23.35 -24.14 5.56
CA LEU A 423 -22.48 -23.26 4.79
C LEU A 423 -22.88 -23.26 3.32
N VAL A 424 -22.80 -22.12 2.67
CA VAL A 424 -23.21 -21.94 1.27
C VAL A 424 -22.11 -21.27 0.45
N HIS A 425 -22.12 -21.52 -0.86
CA HIS A 425 -21.43 -20.70 -1.84
C HIS A 425 -22.45 -19.73 -2.44
N LEU A 426 -22.10 -18.44 -2.48
CA LEU A 426 -22.91 -17.46 -3.20
C LEU A 426 -22.50 -17.46 -4.68
N ASP A 427 -23.45 -17.19 -5.56
CA ASP A 427 -23.21 -17.16 -7.00
C ASP A 427 -22.07 -16.19 -7.36
N GLY A 428 -21.10 -16.70 -8.11
CA GLY A 428 -19.92 -15.93 -8.51
C GLY A 428 -18.86 -15.74 -7.42
N GLU A 429 -18.99 -16.37 -6.25
CA GLU A 429 -17.98 -16.31 -5.17
C GLU A 429 -17.35 -17.68 -4.89
N VAL A 430 -16.03 -17.70 -4.77
CA VAL A 430 -15.24 -18.87 -4.35
C VAL A 430 -15.37 -19.13 -2.84
N ALA A 431 -15.74 -18.11 -2.08
CA ALA A 431 -15.75 -18.14 -0.63
C ALA A 431 -16.91 -18.99 -0.08
N LEU A 432 -16.59 -19.86 0.88
CA LEU A 432 -17.57 -20.57 1.68
C LEU A 432 -18.14 -19.63 2.76
N ARG A 433 -19.47 -19.62 2.97
CA ARG A 433 -20.13 -18.64 3.85
C ARG A 433 -21.10 -19.24 4.86
N CYS A 434 -21.03 -18.70 6.07
CA CYS A 434 -22.10 -18.78 7.05
C CYS A 434 -23.05 -17.59 6.84
N ILE A 435 -24.29 -17.87 6.44
CA ILE A 435 -25.31 -16.83 6.19
C ILE A 435 -26.20 -16.54 7.42
N ASN A 436 -25.92 -17.17 8.57
CA ASN A 436 -26.65 -16.92 9.79
C ASN A 436 -26.24 -15.57 10.42
N PRO A 437 -27.11 -14.54 10.40
CA PRO A 437 -26.79 -13.22 10.98
C PRO A 437 -26.60 -13.28 12.50
N MET A 438 -27.12 -14.32 13.16
CA MET A 438 -26.97 -14.53 14.61
C MET A 438 -25.73 -15.37 14.96
N CYS A 439 -24.84 -15.58 14.01
CA CYS A 439 -23.59 -16.32 14.28
C CYS A 439 -22.71 -15.52 15.26
N PRO A 440 -22.36 -16.11 16.43
CA PRO A 440 -21.55 -15.40 17.44
C PRO A 440 -20.22 -14.86 16.89
N ALA A 441 -19.59 -15.59 15.96
CA ALA A 441 -18.34 -15.11 15.33
C ALA A 441 -18.59 -13.86 14.51
N GLN A 442 -19.64 -13.80 13.69
CA GLN A 442 -19.95 -12.61 12.88
C GLN A 442 -20.28 -11.42 13.75
N ILE A 443 -21.00 -11.61 14.86
CA ILE A 443 -21.35 -10.53 15.80
C ILE A 443 -20.09 -10.01 16.50
N LYS A 444 -19.25 -10.90 17.04
CA LYS A 444 -17.98 -10.52 17.69
C LYS A 444 -17.03 -9.76 16.74
N GLU A 445 -16.88 -10.23 15.51
CA GLU A 445 -16.09 -9.55 14.48
C GLU A 445 -16.72 -8.23 14.03
N GLY A 446 -18.06 -8.15 14.02
CA GLY A 446 -18.80 -6.91 13.78
C GLY A 446 -18.55 -5.88 14.88
N LEU A 447 -18.55 -6.29 16.14
CA LEU A 447 -18.20 -5.44 17.29
C LEU A 447 -16.76 -4.92 17.23
N ALA A 448 -15.81 -5.79 16.86
CA ALA A 448 -14.41 -5.41 16.68
C ALA A 448 -14.23 -4.41 15.54
N HIS A 449 -14.94 -4.60 14.43
CA HIS A 449 -14.97 -3.65 13.33
C HIS A 449 -15.57 -2.31 13.75
N TYR A 450 -16.70 -2.33 14.46
CA TYR A 450 -17.35 -1.13 14.96
C TYR A 450 -16.43 -0.31 15.88
N ALA A 451 -15.68 -0.98 16.75
CA ALA A 451 -14.73 -0.33 17.64
C ALA A 451 -13.46 0.18 16.95
N SER A 452 -13.19 -0.27 15.72
CA SER A 452 -11.92 0.01 15.01
C SER A 452 -11.68 1.50 14.79
N ARG A 453 -10.38 1.86 14.59
CA ARG A 453 -9.91 3.25 14.43
C ARG A 453 -10.66 4.03 13.34
N ASN A 454 -10.96 3.40 12.21
CA ASN A 454 -11.64 4.05 11.08
C ASN A 454 -13.17 4.08 11.24
N ALA A 455 -13.73 3.28 12.14
CA ALA A 455 -15.13 3.30 12.52
C ALA A 455 -15.32 4.18 13.77
N MET A 456 -15.88 3.68 14.84
CA MET A 456 -16.20 4.49 16.03
C MET A 456 -15.00 4.79 16.93
N ASN A 457 -13.82 4.23 16.64
CA ASN A 457 -12.54 4.50 17.33
C ASN A 457 -12.63 4.37 18.86
N ILE A 458 -13.05 3.21 19.32
CA ILE A 458 -13.17 2.92 20.75
C ILE A 458 -11.86 2.29 21.22
N ASP A 459 -10.96 3.11 21.75
CA ASP A 459 -9.68 2.66 22.26
C ASP A 459 -9.84 1.73 23.47
N GLY A 460 -9.06 0.65 23.50
CA GLY A 460 -9.13 -0.35 24.56
C GLY A 460 -10.16 -1.46 24.32
N LEU A 461 -11.02 -1.36 23.29
CA LEU A 461 -12.02 -2.37 22.95
C LEU A 461 -11.52 -3.27 21.82
N GLY A 462 -10.50 -4.08 22.10
CA GLY A 462 -9.97 -5.06 21.15
C GLY A 462 -10.71 -6.41 21.18
N PRO A 463 -10.40 -7.35 20.25
CA PRO A 463 -11.09 -8.65 20.15
C PRO A 463 -11.12 -9.44 21.45
N ARG A 464 -10.05 -9.42 22.25
CA ARG A 464 -9.99 -10.11 23.55
C ARG A 464 -10.98 -9.56 24.57
N ILE A 465 -11.18 -8.26 24.57
CA ILE A 465 -12.14 -7.62 25.50
C ILE A 465 -13.58 -7.89 25.05
N ILE A 466 -13.82 -7.84 23.75
CA ILE A 466 -15.12 -8.21 23.15
C ILE A 466 -15.46 -9.66 23.48
N GLU A 467 -14.49 -10.56 23.40
CA GLU A 467 -14.70 -11.97 23.76
C GLU A 467 -15.07 -12.12 25.23
N GLN A 468 -14.38 -11.48 26.17
CA GLN A 468 -14.72 -11.51 27.58
C GLN A 468 -16.13 -10.92 27.86
N LEU A 469 -16.46 -9.78 27.21
CA LEU A 469 -17.76 -9.14 27.37
C LEU A 469 -18.89 -10.03 26.84
N TRP A 470 -18.64 -10.73 25.72
CA TRP A 470 -19.57 -11.68 25.13
C TRP A 470 -19.77 -12.90 26.03
N ASP A 471 -18.68 -13.53 26.50
CA ASP A 471 -18.74 -14.73 27.32
C ASP A 471 -19.38 -14.50 28.69
N LYS A 472 -19.32 -13.25 29.19
CA LYS A 472 -20.01 -12.80 30.40
C LYS A 472 -21.42 -12.28 30.15
N GLU A 473 -21.93 -12.42 28.90
CA GLU A 473 -23.26 -11.96 28.49
C GLU A 473 -23.53 -10.45 28.76
N LEU A 474 -22.45 -9.64 28.75
CA LEU A 474 -22.56 -8.19 29.01
C LEU A 474 -22.89 -7.39 27.73
N ILE A 475 -22.61 -7.94 26.55
CA ILE A 475 -22.94 -7.36 25.26
C ILE A 475 -23.45 -8.42 24.28
N HIS A 476 -24.40 -8.04 23.42
CA HIS A 476 -24.95 -8.88 22.36
C HIS A 476 -24.95 -8.18 20.99
N ASP A 477 -24.78 -6.87 20.98
CA ASP A 477 -24.75 -5.99 19.80
C ASP A 477 -23.95 -4.71 20.08
N VAL A 478 -23.87 -3.82 19.09
CA VAL A 478 -23.11 -2.56 19.21
C VAL A 478 -23.79 -1.55 20.16
N ALA A 479 -25.12 -1.58 20.34
CA ALA A 479 -25.83 -0.71 21.26
C ALA A 479 -25.54 -1.09 22.72
N GLY A 480 -25.32 -2.38 23.00
CA GLY A 480 -24.91 -2.89 24.30
C GLY A 480 -23.60 -2.30 24.82
N LEU A 481 -22.70 -1.90 23.93
CA LEU A 481 -21.43 -1.24 24.31
C LEU A 481 -21.68 0.05 25.11
N TYR A 482 -22.69 0.82 24.72
CA TYR A 482 -23.05 2.11 25.34
C TYR A 482 -23.83 1.98 26.63
N ARG A 483 -24.21 0.76 27.01
CA ARG A 483 -24.94 0.44 28.27
C ARG A 483 -24.00 -0.16 29.33
N LEU A 484 -22.72 -0.39 28.99
CA LEU A 484 -21.71 -0.88 29.92
C LEU A 484 -21.45 0.11 31.05
N ASN A 485 -21.26 -0.42 32.24
CA ASN A 485 -20.94 0.37 33.43
C ASN A 485 -19.63 -0.04 34.08
N HIS A 486 -19.18 0.74 35.05
CA HIS A 486 -17.91 0.58 35.73
C HIS A 486 -17.77 -0.81 36.39
N ASP A 487 -18.79 -1.24 37.13
CA ASP A 487 -18.72 -2.49 37.90
C ASP A 487 -18.66 -3.72 36.99
N GLN A 488 -19.35 -3.69 35.84
CA GLN A 488 -19.27 -4.75 34.84
C GLN A 488 -17.87 -4.86 34.24
N LEU A 489 -17.23 -3.74 33.91
CA LEU A 489 -15.89 -3.76 33.31
C LEU A 489 -14.81 -4.20 34.30
N LEU A 490 -14.95 -3.92 35.59
CA LEU A 490 -14.05 -4.43 36.63
C LEU A 490 -14.07 -5.96 36.77
N THR A 491 -15.12 -6.63 36.26
CA THR A 491 -15.17 -8.09 36.25
C THR A 491 -14.28 -8.74 35.20
N LEU A 492 -13.76 -7.94 34.24
CA LEU A 492 -12.93 -8.45 33.15
C LEU A 492 -11.52 -8.75 33.62
N ASP A 493 -10.90 -9.79 33.03
CA ASP A 493 -9.54 -10.16 33.36
C ASP A 493 -8.56 -9.06 32.97
N LYS A 494 -7.65 -8.73 33.89
CA LYS A 494 -6.62 -7.69 33.72
C LYS A 494 -7.19 -6.27 33.57
N PHE A 495 -8.46 -6.04 33.95
CA PHE A 495 -9.05 -4.71 34.07
C PHE A 495 -8.93 -4.20 35.50
N GLY A 496 -8.45 -2.96 35.64
CA GLY A 496 -8.42 -2.19 36.88
C GLY A 496 -9.11 -0.86 36.70
N GLU A 497 -9.19 -0.05 37.74
CA GLU A 497 -9.85 1.26 37.78
C GLU A 497 -9.48 2.15 36.56
N LYS A 498 -8.17 2.24 36.25
CA LYS A 498 -7.68 3.11 35.17
C LYS A 498 -8.12 2.60 33.78
N SER A 499 -8.01 1.31 33.52
CA SER A 499 -8.41 0.73 32.21
C SER A 499 -9.93 0.80 32.02
N THR A 500 -10.69 0.59 33.09
CA THR A 500 -12.15 0.75 33.10
C THR A 500 -12.57 2.18 32.78
N ALA A 501 -12.01 3.16 33.48
CA ALA A 501 -12.30 4.58 33.25
C ALA A 501 -11.92 5.01 31.82
N ASN A 502 -10.77 4.57 31.29
CA ASN A 502 -10.33 4.89 29.94
C ASN A 502 -11.29 4.30 28.88
N LEU A 503 -11.69 3.04 29.02
CA LEU A 503 -12.60 2.39 28.09
C LEU A 503 -13.97 3.06 28.09
N LEU A 504 -14.56 3.35 29.26
CA LEU A 504 -15.84 4.07 29.37
C LEU A 504 -15.75 5.46 28.74
N THR A 505 -14.67 6.19 28.98
CA THR A 505 -14.43 7.49 28.35
C THR A 505 -14.36 7.37 26.82
N SER A 506 -13.68 6.33 26.33
CA SER A 506 -13.56 6.09 24.88
C SER A 506 -14.90 5.73 24.24
N ILE A 507 -15.72 4.91 24.91
CA ILE A 507 -17.07 4.57 24.47
C ILE A 507 -17.94 5.85 24.44
N ASP A 508 -17.91 6.66 25.49
CA ASP A 508 -18.71 7.88 25.57
C ASP A 508 -18.32 8.91 24.51
N ASN A 509 -17.02 9.11 24.31
CA ASN A 509 -16.50 9.99 23.25
C ASN A 509 -16.95 9.54 21.85
N SER A 510 -17.07 8.23 21.62
CA SER A 510 -17.47 7.68 20.32
C SER A 510 -18.89 8.07 19.90
N ARG A 511 -19.78 8.40 20.86
CA ARG A 511 -21.15 8.88 20.58
C ARG A 511 -21.16 10.13 19.71
N ASN A 512 -20.14 10.98 19.85
CA ASN A 512 -20.01 12.26 19.15
C ASN A 512 -19.33 12.15 17.78
N ASN A 513 -18.97 10.96 17.34
CA ASN A 513 -18.36 10.77 16.02
C ASN A 513 -19.35 11.13 14.90
N SER A 514 -18.82 11.61 13.78
CA SER A 514 -19.60 11.89 12.58
C SER A 514 -20.17 10.61 11.96
N VAL A 515 -21.38 10.71 11.39
CA VAL A 515 -22.20 9.56 10.98
C VAL A 515 -21.58 8.67 9.90
N GLU A 516 -20.66 9.16 9.08
CA GLU A 516 -19.97 8.32 8.11
C GLU A 516 -19.11 7.23 8.79
N ARG A 517 -18.63 7.52 10.00
CA ARG A 517 -17.91 6.56 10.81
C ARG A 517 -18.85 5.48 11.37
N LEU A 518 -20.05 5.90 11.77
CA LEU A 518 -21.12 4.98 12.16
C LEU A 518 -21.52 4.08 10.97
N LEU A 519 -21.80 4.67 9.80
CA LEU A 519 -22.19 3.92 8.60
C LEU A 519 -21.12 2.89 8.20
N PHE A 520 -19.85 3.27 8.27
CA PHE A 520 -18.75 2.32 8.05
C PHE A 520 -18.70 1.26 9.16
N GLY A 521 -18.89 1.66 10.43
CA GLY A 521 -18.88 0.79 11.60
C GLY A 521 -19.98 -0.28 11.59
N LEU A 522 -21.16 0.02 11.04
CA LEU A 522 -22.25 -0.93 10.85
C LEU A 522 -21.87 -2.09 9.92
N GLY A 523 -20.79 -1.95 9.16
CA GLY A 523 -20.19 -3.04 8.41
C GLY A 523 -21.00 -3.53 7.22
N ILE A 524 -21.80 -2.66 6.62
CA ILE A 524 -22.59 -2.93 5.41
C ILE A 524 -21.65 -3.44 4.29
N ARG A 525 -22.04 -4.52 3.65
CA ARG A 525 -21.26 -5.13 2.59
C ARG A 525 -21.01 -4.13 1.45
N HIS A 526 -19.82 -4.11 0.90
CA HIS A 526 -19.34 -3.19 -0.15
C HIS A 526 -19.22 -1.72 0.28
N VAL A 527 -19.62 -1.34 1.52
CA VAL A 527 -19.50 0.02 2.03
C VAL A 527 -18.20 0.16 2.83
N GLY A 528 -17.14 0.64 2.17
CA GLY A 528 -15.88 1.01 2.82
C GLY A 528 -15.93 2.44 3.41
N ALA A 529 -14.93 2.84 4.19
CA ALA A 529 -14.88 4.17 4.83
C ALA A 529 -15.00 5.33 3.82
N LYS A 530 -14.41 5.21 2.63
CA LYS A 530 -14.53 6.23 1.58
C LYS A 530 -15.96 6.32 1.03
N ALA A 531 -16.60 5.18 0.75
CA ALA A 531 -17.98 5.15 0.27
C ALA A 531 -18.94 5.71 1.33
N ALA A 532 -18.77 5.30 2.60
CA ALA A 532 -19.56 5.83 3.71
C ALA A 532 -19.45 7.34 3.82
N ARG A 533 -18.24 7.91 3.67
CA ARG A 533 -18.04 9.36 3.69
C ARG A 533 -18.76 10.04 2.52
N ILE A 534 -18.56 9.58 1.28
CA ILE A 534 -19.19 10.18 0.09
C ILE A 534 -20.72 10.16 0.22
N ILE A 535 -21.28 9.05 0.69
CA ILE A 535 -22.72 8.87 0.88
C ILE A 535 -23.24 9.83 1.95
N MET A 536 -22.57 9.91 3.12
CA MET A 536 -23.03 10.74 4.20
C MET A 536 -22.79 12.24 3.96
N GLU A 537 -21.78 12.60 3.20
CA GLU A 537 -21.59 13.96 2.69
C GLU A 537 -22.78 14.42 1.84
N HIS A 538 -23.32 13.50 1.02
CA HIS A 538 -24.50 13.77 0.18
C HIS A 538 -25.79 13.85 1.00
N PHE A 539 -26.12 12.81 1.80
CA PHE A 539 -27.39 12.74 2.53
C PHE A 539 -27.42 13.58 3.81
N GLY A 540 -26.27 13.72 4.48
CA GLY A 540 -26.07 14.53 5.66
C GLY A 540 -26.50 13.92 6.99
N ASP A 541 -27.42 12.98 7.00
CA ASP A 541 -27.84 12.24 8.17
C ASP A 541 -28.30 10.82 7.78
N LEU A 542 -28.29 9.92 8.78
CA LEU A 542 -28.63 8.51 8.56
C LEU A 542 -30.10 8.32 8.19
N ASP A 543 -31.00 9.16 8.72
CA ASP A 543 -32.46 9.05 8.48
C ASP A 543 -32.79 9.36 7.02
N SER A 544 -32.11 10.33 6.44
CA SER A 544 -32.21 10.67 5.01
C SER A 544 -31.72 9.51 4.14
N LEU A 545 -30.58 8.88 4.48
CA LEU A 545 -30.08 7.71 3.77
C LEU A 545 -31.03 6.51 3.86
N MET A 546 -31.60 6.24 5.04
CA MET A 546 -32.52 5.11 5.23
C MET A 546 -33.82 5.23 4.41
N LYS A 547 -34.18 6.43 3.97
CA LYS A 547 -35.36 6.68 3.12
C LYS A 547 -35.05 6.62 1.62
N ALA A 548 -33.78 6.67 1.25
CA ALA A 548 -33.33 6.68 -0.13
C ALA A 548 -33.49 5.31 -0.79
N ASN A 549 -33.76 5.29 -2.09
CA ASN A 549 -33.77 4.07 -2.89
C ASN A 549 -32.39 3.77 -3.49
N ALA A 550 -32.21 2.58 -4.08
CA ALA A 550 -30.94 2.13 -4.63
C ALA A 550 -30.45 3.00 -5.81
N ASP A 551 -31.35 3.52 -6.62
CA ASP A 551 -31.01 4.37 -7.77
C ASP A 551 -30.50 5.73 -7.31
N GLU A 552 -31.14 6.35 -6.31
CA GLU A 552 -30.70 7.61 -5.72
C GLU A 552 -29.28 7.47 -5.12
N ILE A 553 -29.00 6.39 -4.38
CA ILE A 553 -27.69 6.14 -3.83
C ILE A 553 -26.65 5.91 -4.93
N SER A 554 -27.03 5.14 -5.95
CA SER A 554 -26.13 4.79 -7.07
C SER A 554 -25.84 5.97 -8.02
N ALA A 555 -26.69 7.00 -8.03
CA ALA A 555 -26.48 8.23 -8.79
C ALA A 555 -25.35 9.10 -8.23
N ILE A 556 -24.93 8.86 -6.98
CA ILE A 556 -23.83 9.60 -6.37
C ILE A 556 -22.51 9.25 -7.06
N ASN A 557 -21.75 10.26 -7.47
CA ASN A 557 -20.48 10.08 -8.16
C ASN A 557 -19.49 9.24 -7.32
N GLY A 558 -19.05 8.10 -7.86
CA GLY A 558 -18.15 7.15 -7.18
C GLY A 558 -18.86 6.05 -6.38
N ILE A 559 -20.19 6.00 -6.40
CA ILE A 559 -21.01 4.94 -5.81
C ILE A 559 -21.67 4.13 -6.94
N GLY A 560 -21.50 2.81 -6.91
CA GLY A 560 -22.08 1.91 -7.90
C GLY A 560 -23.37 1.23 -7.45
N PRO A 561 -24.12 0.58 -8.38
CA PRO A 561 -25.38 -0.11 -8.06
C PRO A 561 -25.27 -1.12 -6.93
N THR A 562 -24.20 -1.92 -6.91
CA THR A 562 -23.96 -2.92 -5.85
C THR A 562 -23.91 -2.32 -4.44
N ILE A 563 -23.41 -1.10 -4.30
CA ILE A 563 -23.37 -0.39 -3.00
C ILE A 563 -24.77 0.09 -2.65
N GLY A 564 -25.51 0.69 -3.59
CA GLY A 564 -26.89 1.14 -3.39
C GLY A 564 -27.80 0.00 -2.95
N GLU A 565 -27.79 -1.12 -3.68
CA GLU A 565 -28.56 -2.33 -3.34
C GLU A 565 -28.18 -2.89 -1.95
N SER A 566 -26.88 -2.93 -1.62
CA SER A 566 -26.42 -3.42 -0.32
C SER A 566 -26.93 -2.57 0.83
N ILE A 567 -26.97 -1.24 0.69
CA ILE A 567 -27.46 -0.31 1.71
C ILE A 567 -28.97 -0.47 1.90
N VAL A 568 -29.73 -0.48 0.81
CA VAL A 568 -31.19 -0.62 0.87
C VAL A 568 -31.58 -1.97 1.49
N THR A 569 -30.92 -3.04 1.07
CA THR A 569 -31.15 -4.38 1.62
C THR A 569 -30.83 -4.44 3.12
N TYR A 570 -29.74 -3.80 3.53
CA TYR A 570 -29.35 -3.76 4.94
C TYR A 570 -30.40 -3.05 5.81
N PHE A 571 -30.85 -1.85 5.43
CA PHE A 571 -31.84 -1.10 6.20
C PHE A 571 -33.29 -1.62 6.04
N ALA A 572 -33.58 -2.47 5.08
CA ALA A 572 -34.86 -3.18 4.99
C ALA A 572 -35.04 -4.25 6.08
N ASN A 573 -33.95 -4.65 6.75
CA ASN A 573 -34.00 -5.65 7.81
C ASN A 573 -34.55 -5.07 9.11
N GLN A 574 -35.63 -5.63 9.64
CA GLN A 574 -36.27 -5.15 10.87
C GLN A 574 -35.35 -5.18 12.10
N GLN A 575 -34.42 -6.15 12.19
CA GLN A 575 -33.46 -6.21 13.28
C GLN A 575 -32.45 -5.05 13.21
N VAL A 576 -32.08 -4.65 12.00
CA VAL A 576 -31.22 -3.47 11.79
C VAL A 576 -31.95 -2.18 12.18
N VAL A 577 -33.22 -2.03 11.76
CA VAL A 577 -34.04 -0.86 12.16
C VAL A 577 -34.11 -0.76 13.68
N LYS A 578 -34.37 -1.86 14.36
CA LYS A 578 -34.37 -1.89 15.83
C LYS A 578 -33.02 -1.50 16.42
N LEU A 579 -31.92 -2.00 15.88
CA LEU A 579 -30.57 -1.64 16.32
C LEU A 579 -30.28 -0.14 16.13
N ILE A 580 -30.72 0.45 15.02
CA ILE A 580 -30.58 1.89 14.77
C ILE A 580 -31.37 2.70 15.81
N ASP A 581 -32.60 2.28 16.15
CA ASP A 581 -33.39 2.93 17.19
C ASP A 581 -32.70 2.83 18.55
N GLU A 582 -32.14 1.68 18.90
CA GLU A 582 -31.37 1.50 20.14
C GLU A 582 -30.10 2.36 20.18
N LEU A 583 -29.40 2.52 19.08
CA LEU A 583 -28.24 3.43 18.98
C LEU A 583 -28.67 4.90 19.16
N ARG A 584 -29.85 5.27 18.68
CA ARG A 584 -30.42 6.59 18.89
C ARG A 584 -30.76 6.84 20.37
N GLU A 585 -31.39 5.86 21.03
CA GLU A 585 -31.71 5.92 22.45
C GLU A 585 -30.48 6.11 23.34
N VAL A 586 -29.37 5.44 23.00
CA VAL A 586 -28.11 5.59 23.73
C VAL A 586 -27.30 6.84 23.33
N GLY A 587 -27.82 7.69 22.45
CA GLY A 587 -27.27 9.02 22.15
C GLY A 587 -26.13 9.05 21.15
N VAL A 588 -26.03 8.07 20.24
CA VAL A 588 -25.06 8.10 19.14
C VAL A 588 -25.45 9.14 18.10
N ASN A 589 -24.49 9.91 17.60
CA ASN A 589 -24.72 10.95 16.60
C ASN A 589 -25.06 10.35 15.22
N PHE A 590 -26.13 10.86 14.61
CA PHE A 590 -26.59 10.45 13.27
C PHE A 590 -26.39 11.52 12.20
N ALA A 591 -25.79 12.66 12.56
CA ALA A 591 -25.52 13.75 11.64
C ALA A 591 -24.09 13.72 11.10
N TYR A 592 -23.91 14.12 9.86
CA TYR A 592 -22.60 14.35 9.27
C TYR A 592 -22.00 15.65 9.81
N LEU A 593 -20.81 15.56 10.42
CA LEU A 593 -20.13 16.69 11.06
C LEU A 593 -19.02 17.30 10.18
N GLY A 594 -18.77 16.74 9.00
CA GLY A 594 -17.84 17.31 8.02
C GLY A 594 -18.45 18.50 7.27
N SER A 595 -17.62 19.24 6.56
CA SER A 595 -18.10 20.29 5.66
C SER A 595 -18.93 19.65 4.55
N ARG A 596 -20.21 19.91 4.49
CA ARG A 596 -21.02 19.59 3.33
C ARG A 596 -20.63 20.54 2.22
N SER A 597 -20.49 20.06 0.99
CA SER A 597 -20.61 20.93 -0.17
C SER A 597 -22.09 21.35 -0.29
N ASN A 598 -22.50 22.28 0.56
CA ASN A 598 -23.73 23.02 0.34
C ASN A 598 -23.46 23.95 -0.85
N ALA A 599 -23.28 23.37 -2.03
CA ALA A 599 -23.28 24.15 -3.24
C ALA A 599 -24.69 24.78 -3.32
N ASN A 600 -24.79 26.05 -2.95
CA ASN A 600 -25.95 26.84 -3.31
C ASN A 600 -26.10 26.68 -4.83
N PRO A 601 -27.20 26.08 -5.35
CA PRO A 601 -27.36 25.91 -6.78
C PRO A 601 -27.26 27.25 -7.55
N ASP A 602 -27.56 28.36 -6.85
CA ASP A 602 -27.55 29.72 -7.37
C ASP A 602 -26.20 30.44 -7.16
N SER A 603 -25.21 29.79 -6.51
CA SER A 603 -23.88 30.37 -6.37
C SER A 603 -23.18 30.46 -7.74
N GLU A 604 -22.56 31.60 -8.02
CA GLU A 604 -21.79 31.77 -9.25
C GLU A 604 -20.59 30.83 -9.34
N TRP A 605 -20.15 30.22 -8.22
CA TRP A 605 -19.06 29.27 -8.15
C TRP A 605 -19.47 27.83 -8.46
N ASN A 606 -20.78 27.56 -8.47
CA ASN A 606 -21.28 26.21 -8.65
C ASN A 606 -20.90 25.63 -10.02
N GLY A 607 -20.17 24.49 -9.98
CA GLY A 607 -19.67 23.81 -11.18
C GLY A 607 -18.41 24.40 -11.81
N ARG A 608 -17.97 25.62 -11.44
CA ARG A 608 -16.72 26.24 -11.97
C ARG A 608 -15.47 25.50 -11.54
N ARG A 609 -14.51 25.39 -12.43
CA ARG A 609 -13.17 24.86 -12.15
C ARG A 609 -12.21 25.99 -11.85
N VAL A 610 -11.74 26.03 -10.61
CA VAL A 610 -10.88 27.09 -10.11
C VAL A 610 -9.48 26.56 -9.82
N VAL A 611 -8.45 27.33 -10.14
CA VAL A 611 -7.06 27.04 -9.77
C VAL A 611 -6.53 28.16 -8.87
N LEU A 612 -6.02 27.77 -7.71
CA LEU A 612 -5.33 28.69 -6.81
C LEU A 612 -3.82 28.65 -7.14
N THR A 613 -3.19 29.82 -7.29
CA THR A 613 -1.74 29.94 -7.54
C THR A 613 -1.16 31.10 -6.74
N GLY A 614 0.14 31.05 -6.44
CA GLY A 614 0.77 32.07 -5.61
C GLY A 614 0.45 31.94 -4.12
N LYS A 615 0.93 32.88 -3.31
CA LYS A 615 0.71 32.98 -1.86
C LYS A 615 -0.42 33.97 -1.60
N LEU A 616 -1.50 33.51 -1.01
CA LEU A 616 -2.58 34.38 -0.52
C LEU A 616 -2.11 35.03 0.80
N THR A 617 -2.45 36.27 1.02
CA THR A 617 -2.03 37.09 2.17
C THR A 617 -3.13 37.29 3.21
N GLU A 618 -4.39 37.32 2.78
CA GLU A 618 -5.56 37.54 3.65
C GLU A 618 -6.13 36.23 4.23
N MET A 619 -5.83 35.11 3.59
CA MET A 619 -6.28 33.77 4.02
C MET A 619 -5.30 32.69 3.62
N THR A 620 -5.35 31.53 4.26
CA THR A 620 -4.56 30.37 3.83
C THR A 620 -5.16 29.78 2.55
N ARG A 621 -4.30 29.11 1.76
CA ARG A 621 -4.75 28.39 0.56
C ARG A 621 -5.78 27.29 0.89
N GLY A 622 -5.68 26.71 2.09
CA GLY A 622 -6.63 25.72 2.59
C GLY A 622 -8.03 26.33 2.83
N GLU A 623 -8.09 27.50 3.44
CA GLU A 623 -9.33 28.26 3.68
C GLU A 623 -9.99 28.68 2.37
N ALA A 624 -9.20 29.25 1.43
CA ALA A 624 -9.69 29.61 0.11
C ALA A 624 -10.24 28.40 -0.66
N LYS A 625 -9.54 27.27 -0.60
CA LYS A 625 -9.98 26.03 -1.22
C LYS A 625 -11.29 25.53 -0.60
N SER A 626 -11.36 25.46 0.73
CA SER A 626 -12.55 24.99 1.45
C SER A 626 -13.75 25.90 1.16
N TRP A 627 -13.55 27.21 1.12
CA TRP A 627 -14.62 28.13 0.78
C TRP A 627 -15.17 27.91 -0.63
N LEU A 628 -14.29 27.81 -1.63
CA LEU A 628 -14.68 27.55 -3.02
C LEU A 628 -15.41 26.22 -3.18
N GLU A 629 -14.92 25.15 -2.54
CA GLU A 629 -15.55 23.83 -2.58
C GLU A 629 -16.91 23.83 -1.89
N ASN A 630 -17.06 24.58 -0.80
CA ASN A 630 -18.35 24.75 -0.11
C ASN A 630 -19.39 25.50 -0.97
N HIS A 631 -18.94 26.34 -1.93
CA HIS A 631 -19.81 27.05 -2.88
C HIS A 631 -19.92 26.33 -4.23
N GLY A 632 -19.53 25.05 -4.30
CA GLY A 632 -19.72 24.18 -5.46
C GLY A 632 -18.64 24.26 -6.55
N ALA A 633 -17.55 25.01 -6.34
CA ALA A 633 -16.44 25.05 -7.28
C ALA A 633 -15.59 23.78 -7.19
N LYS A 634 -15.01 23.35 -8.34
CA LYS A 634 -14.00 22.30 -8.38
C LYS A 634 -12.61 22.91 -8.37
N VAL A 635 -11.93 22.89 -7.20
CA VAL A 635 -10.56 23.39 -7.09
C VAL A 635 -9.58 22.35 -7.61
N THR A 636 -8.80 22.72 -8.66
CA THR A 636 -7.84 21.83 -9.31
C THR A 636 -6.41 22.31 -9.15
N GLY A 637 -5.45 21.37 -9.20
CA GLY A 637 -4.03 21.67 -9.00
C GLY A 637 -3.31 22.23 -10.23
N SER A 638 -3.92 22.14 -11.43
CA SER A 638 -3.27 22.54 -12.70
C SER A 638 -4.22 23.30 -13.61
N VAL A 639 -3.66 24.28 -14.35
CA VAL A 639 -4.39 25.07 -15.35
C VAL A 639 -4.51 24.28 -16.67
N SER A 640 -5.73 24.23 -17.22
CA SER A 640 -6.03 23.58 -18.50
C SER A 640 -7.12 24.37 -19.24
N LYS A 641 -7.40 24.07 -20.50
CA LYS A 641 -8.52 24.67 -21.28
C LYS A 641 -9.91 24.48 -20.64
N LYS A 642 -10.00 23.66 -19.60
CA LYS A 642 -11.23 23.42 -18.83
C LYS A 642 -11.28 24.20 -17.52
N THR A 643 -10.28 25.05 -17.24
CA THR A 643 -10.24 25.91 -16.07
C THR A 643 -11.02 27.18 -16.36
N ASP A 644 -11.94 27.55 -15.50
CA ASP A 644 -12.81 28.71 -15.67
C ASP A 644 -12.16 29.97 -15.06
N ILE A 645 -11.55 29.85 -13.88
CA ILE A 645 -10.94 30.97 -13.17
C ILE A 645 -9.61 30.53 -12.54
N VAL A 646 -8.62 31.41 -12.59
CA VAL A 646 -7.37 31.28 -11.81
C VAL A 646 -7.29 32.40 -10.78
N ILE A 647 -7.25 32.06 -9.49
CA ILE A 647 -7.05 33.01 -8.41
C ILE A 647 -5.55 33.07 -8.11
N ALA A 648 -4.96 34.25 -8.34
CA ALA A 648 -3.54 34.50 -8.24
C ALA A 648 -3.21 35.39 -7.02
N GLY A 649 -2.50 34.83 -6.04
CA GLY A 649 -1.88 35.57 -4.96
C GLY A 649 -0.47 36.08 -5.34
N ALA A 650 0.30 36.55 -4.35
CA ALA A 650 1.67 36.99 -4.54
C ALA A 650 2.56 35.85 -5.07
N ASP A 651 3.53 36.18 -5.89
CA ASP A 651 4.51 35.25 -6.48
C ASP A 651 3.84 34.10 -7.27
N ALA A 652 2.77 34.40 -7.98
CA ALA A 652 2.07 33.45 -8.84
C ALA A 652 2.94 33.06 -10.04
N GLY A 653 3.55 31.86 -9.99
CA GLY A 653 4.48 31.35 -11.00
C GLY A 653 3.83 30.87 -12.30
N SER A 654 4.40 29.82 -12.92
CA SER A 654 4.04 29.28 -14.25
C SER A 654 2.55 29.02 -14.52
N LYS A 655 1.73 28.85 -13.47
CA LYS A 655 0.28 28.67 -13.62
C LYS A 655 -0.43 29.96 -14.06
N LEU A 656 0.06 31.13 -13.59
CA LEU A 656 -0.46 32.42 -14.03
C LEU A 656 -0.16 32.67 -15.51
N THR A 657 1.10 32.45 -15.93
CA THR A 657 1.49 32.57 -17.33
C THR A 657 0.65 31.64 -18.21
N LYS A 658 0.48 30.40 -17.80
CA LYS A 658 -0.32 29.43 -18.55
C LYS A 658 -1.82 29.80 -18.63
N ALA A 659 -2.37 30.45 -17.61
CA ALA A 659 -3.75 30.95 -17.63
C ALA A 659 -3.89 32.09 -18.64
N GLN A 660 -2.94 33.02 -18.67
CA GLN A 660 -2.88 34.11 -19.63
C GLN A 660 -2.74 33.60 -21.07
N ASP A 661 -1.85 32.63 -21.30
CA ASP A 661 -1.65 32.00 -22.62
C ASP A 661 -2.92 31.29 -23.14
N LEU A 662 -3.74 30.75 -22.22
CA LEU A 662 -4.98 30.05 -22.55
C LEU A 662 -6.22 30.97 -22.56
N GLY A 663 -6.05 32.29 -22.26
CA GLY A 663 -7.14 33.25 -22.19
C GLY A 663 -8.16 32.98 -21.07
N ILE A 664 -7.70 32.40 -19.96
CA ILE A 664 -8.54 32.05 -18.80
C ILE A 664 -8.62 33.29 -17.88
N ASP A 665 -9.79 33.54 -17.30
CA ASP A 665 -9.99 34.62 -16.35
C ASP A 665 -9.06 34.47 -15.14
N VAL A 666 -8.31 35.54 -14.85
CA VAL A 666 -7.39 35.60 -13.71
C VAL A 666 -7.88 36.66 -12.74
N TRP A 667 -8.17 36.19 -11.53
CA TRP A 667 -8.57 37.05 -10.41
C TRP A 667 -7.39 37.23 -9.45
N ASN A 668 -7.26 38.45 -8.91
CA ASN A 668 -6.35 38.65 -7.78
C ASN A 668 -7.04 38.34 -6.46
N GLU A 669 -6.28 38.32 -5.37
CA GLU A 669 -6.79 38.02 -4.04
C GLU A 669 -7.89 38.99 -3.57
N GLN A 670 -7.79 40.27 -3.95
CA GLN A 670 -8.79 41.29 -3.58
C GLN A 670 -10.14 41.05 -4.29
N GLN A 671 -10.10 40.67 -5.57
CA GLN A 671 -11.31 40.32 -6.33
C GLN A 671 -11.97 39.08 -5.75
N PHE A 672 -11.18 38.08 -5.34
CA PHE A 672 -11.70 36.89 -4.70
C PHE A 672 -12.28 37.19 -3.31
N SER A 673 -11.59 37.99 -2.49
CA SER A 673 -12.11 38.42 -1.17
C SER A 673 -13.38 39.27 -1.28
N GLN A 674 -13.53 40.04 -2.35
CA GLN A 674 -14.75 40.82 -2.61
C GLN A 674 -15.93 39.88 -2.96
N ALA A 675 -15.71 38.91 -3.84
CA ALA A 675 -16.72 37.92 -4.22
C ALA A 675 -17.15 37.06 -3.01
N MET A 676 -16.22 36.74 -2.11
CA MET A 676 -16.55 36.04 -0.85
C MET A 676 -17.48 36.84 0.06
N LYS A 677 -17.38 38.17 0.05
CA LYS A 677 -18.26 39.07 0.84
C LYS A 677 -19.64 39.26 0.21
N GLU A 678 -19.73 39.14 -1.11
CA GLU A 678 -20.99 39.30 -1.86
C GLU A 678 -21.84 38.02 -1.82
N GLU A 679 -21.23 36.86 -1.53
CA GLU A 679 -21.93 35.59 -1.34
C GLU A 679 -22.23 35.26 0.16
N GLN A 680 -21.81 36.08 1.11
CA GLN A 680 -22.23 35.98 2.52
C GLN A 680 -23.61 36.67 2.76
#